data_1a24033accd2b96847e73fb0842bf16d
#
_entry.id   1a24033accd2b96847e73fb0842bf16d
#
_cell.length_a   1.000
_cell.length_b   1.000
_cell.length_c   1.000
_cell.angle_alpha   90.00
_cell.angle_beta   90.00
_cell.angle_gamma   90.00
#
_symmetry.space_group_name_H-M   'P 1'
#
loop_
_entity.id
_entity.type
_entity.pdbx_description
1 polymer ?
#
loop_
_entity_poly.entity_id
_entity_poly.type
_entity_poly.pdbx_seq_one_letter_code
_entity_poly.pdbx_strand_id
1 'polypeptide(L)'
;VKNYEIFVSLASYKDNQLDKTIKSLYEAAKNPGEIRCVVFNQTNFDELTDHKIYYPDWRVEVYSVDSKFAKGVCWARHKIQSFIENEKYYLQIDSHMRFEKDWDEKFKFYLNECNSLKPVLTYYPPAFNPDDETKINSIIKNEIRGLNRLACSSLGIGMDKNLCNLHNGDNKPIPGTTIAAGFLFAPIEYVKEIPYDPNLFWNYEESDQTYRGFTHGWDLFGLPEPLIWHKYNTTGVMTHYKENPDSMHRENYSNSYAEKKLFGDGYDGPYKLGKERSLEEYEILNNISFKDKLFEKPKDKDLLIVVPYRNRETHLKSFLEKTPKYFNDRNILYDILIAELDDIGDWNAGLSCNSLINFKKKANYKYLYIHHVDIYPIDGEWKYPGENEIYFNLGDYGSCLMKMDYYLKVGGYRNGFWGWGAEDNDLYAKLAKVGIRSTDVTKLDDYSVKFDVGYQNHERKFEAINYSNSHKILYKPHDRNWDSIFDFNKYGKTHSLKKIGESIYKHNITSLKQSPKNHENKNVILAYIKNIRKEFIYPYIKSVSYFASYNYDMYIIDGSTQENPEIVNQIEAFGMKVIKRSTVYDNLFIDRLIAFKEFSLSHDYERIICMDFSDIYIQKNPFEILDKIPQDKLIVSSEGVVIGDQKWNYNVIANVYGYKVADFLKPYEVLNCGVMCGSPANYVDLCDTVVAEYEKFGDFVKGIYGVDQALILKLIYHDQKIKLTVIRDDQPFAAHLHVQFNEKDKCRFKHIQIFGNKTVKDNENNVFSIVHQYNRNIEMYNTILNHFKLNYQPPY
;
A
#
# COMPACT_ATOMS: atom_id res chain seq x y z
N VAL A 1 -32.43 -4.20 5.34
CA VAL A 1 -31.62 -3.06 5.81
C VAL A 1 -31.23 -2.29 4.56
N LYS A 2 -31.58 -0.99 4.51
CA LYS A 2 -31.21 -0.12 3.39
C LYS A 2 -29.70 0.13 3.49
N ASN A 3 -28.93 -0.23 2.48
CA ASN A 3 -27.50 0.04 2.44
C ASN A 3 -27.27 1.48 2.00
N TYR A 4 -26.66 2.28 2.87
CA TYR A 4 -26.18 3.62 2.53
C TYR A 4 -24.74 3.54 2.02
N GLU A 5 -24.41 4.33 1.00
CA GLU A 5 -23.04 4.36 0.47
C GLU A 5 -22.20 5.44 1.13
N ILE A 6 -22.79 6.60 1.43
CA ILE A 6 -22.08 7.76 1.97
C ILE A 6 -22.53 8.04 3.40
N PHE A 7 -21.58 7.98 4.33
CA PHE A 7 -21.74 8.48 5.69
C PHE A 7 -21.32 9.94 5.76
N VAL A 8 -22.24 10.83 6.14
CA VAL A 8 -21.95 12.26 6.31
C VAL A 8 -21.78 12.60 7.79
N SER A 9 -20.60 13.08 8.15
CA SER A 9 -20.25 13.54 9.50
C SER A 9 -20.39 15.05 9.59
N LEU A 10 -21.34 15.50 10.41
CA LEU A 10 -21.66 16.92 10.56
C LEU A 10 -21.68 17.33 12.03
N ALA A 11 -20.60 17.99 12.49
CA ALA A 11 -20.52 18.61 13.81
C ALA A 11 -21.10 20.02 13.78
N SER A 12 -22.00 20.34 14.71
CA SER A 12 -22.65 21.66 14.80
C SER A 12 -22.52 22.22 16.22
N TYR A 13 -22.26 23.51 16.32
CA TYR A 13 -22.25 24.24 17.57
C TYR A 13 -23.08 25.54 17.43
N LYS A 14 -24.33 25.50 17.90
CA LYS A 14 -25.27 26.65 17.85
C LYS A 14 -25.32 27.35 16.49
N ASP A 15 -25.31 26.58 15.42
CA ASP A 15 -25.17 27.08 14.07
C ASP A 15 -26.53 27.23 13.38
N ASN A 16 -26.88 28.45 13.01
CA ASN A 16 -28.11 28.78 12.31
C ASN A 16 -28.15 28.39 10.82
N GLN A 17 -27.05 27.86 10.30
CA GLN A 17 -26.98 27.35 8.93
C GLN A 17 -27.20 25.84 8.84
N LEU A 18 -27.28 25.13 9.96
CA LEU A 18 -27.36 23.67 9.99
C LEU A 18 -28.47 23.11 9.07
N ASP A 19 -29.71 23.61 9.23
CA ASP A 19 -30.86 23.12 8.43
C ASP A 19 -30.69 23.42 6.94
N LYS A 20 -30.14 24.59 6.59
CA LYS A 20 -29.86 24.97 5.21
C LYS A 20 -28.75 24.11 4.60
N THR A 21 -27.76 23.71 5.41
CA THR A 21 -26.67 22.81 4.99
C THR A 21 -27.23 21.42 4.70
N ILE A 22 -28.03 20.85 5.60
CA ILE A 22 -28.69 19.55 5.41
C ILE A 22 -29.56 19.56 4.17
N LYS A 23 -30.37 20.61 4.01
CA LYS A 23 -31.23 20.80 2.83
C LYS A 23 -30.40 20.82 1.54
N SER A 24 -29.37 21.66 1.48
CA SER A 24 -28.50 21.74 0.31
C SER A 24 -27.78 20.43 0.00
N LEU A 25 -27.32 19.69 1.02
CA LEU A 25 -26.70 18.38 0.89
C LEU A 25 -27.62 17.40 0.12
N TYR A 26 -28.88 17.26 0.53
CA TYR A 26 -29.78 16.28 -0.04
C TYR A 26 -30.44 16.74 -1.35
N GLU A 27 -30.81 18.01 -1.47
CA GLU A 27 -31.45 18.55 -2.69
C GLU A 27 -30.48 18.61 -3.87
N ALA A 28 -29.18 18.79 -3.62
CA ALA A 28 -28.17 18.81 -4.63
C ALA A 28 -27.60 17.43 -5.00
N ALA A 29 -27.85 16.42 -4.19
CA ALA A 29 -27.39 15.07 -4.46
C ALA A 29 -28.18 14.39 -5.58
N LYS A 30 -27.49 13.60 -6.41
CA LYS A 30 -28.12 12.79 -7.46
C LYS A 30 -28.82 11.56 -6.85
N ASN A 31 -28.23 10.97 -5.81
CA ASN A 31 -28.75 9.77 -5.14
C ASN A 31 -28.97 10.00 -3.63
N PRO A 32 -29.89 10.88 -3.23
CA PRO A 32 -30.09 11.24 -1.82
C PRO A 32 -30.44 10.03 -0.93
N GLY A 33 -31.06 9.01 -1.51
CA GLY A 33 -31.40 7.78 -0.80
C GLY A 33 -30.22 6.89 -0.40
N GLU A 34 -29.02 7.15 -0.92
CA GLU A 34 -27.79 6.45 -0.57
C GLU A 34 -26.96 7.16 0.52
N ILE A 35 -27.46 8.32 0.98
CA ILE A 35 -26.78 9.16 1.97
C ILE A 35 -27.38 8.98 3.35
N ARG A 36 -26.51 8.81 4.36
CA ARG A 36 -26.86 8.85 5.76
C ARG A 36 -26.08 9.97 6.44
N CYS A 37 -26.77 10.99 6.92
CA CYS A 37 -26.19 12.13 7.62
C CYS A 37 -26.36 11.96 9.13
N VAL A 38 -25.25 11.99 9.87
CA VAL A 38 -25.26 12.01 11.34
C VAL A 38 -24.77 13.37 11.81
N VAL A 39 -25.61 14.04 12.54
CA VAL A 39 -25.38 15.37 13.12
C VAL A 39 -25.11 15.23 14.61
N PHE A 40 -24.01 15.79 15.09
CA PHE A 40 -23.79 15.97 16.52
C PHE A 40 -23.96 17.45 16.85
N ASN A 41 -25.17 17.78 17.39
CA ASN A 41 -25.58 19.15 17.61
C ASN A 41 -25.31 19.58 19.07
N GLN A 42 -24.43 20.54 19.24
CA GLN A 42 -24.08 21.12 20.53
C GLN A 42 -24.87 22.43 20.68
N THR A 43 -25.97 22.41 21.43
CA THR A 43 -26.95 23.51 21.51
C THR A 43 -27.33 23.84 22.96
N ASN A 44 -28.27 24.76 23.17
CA ASN A 44 -28.74 25.14 24.50
C ASN A 44 -29.60 24.02 25.11
N PHE A 45 -29.65 23.96 26.43
CA PHE A 45 -30.36 22.91 27.17
C PHE A 45 -31.84 22.81 26.79
N ASP A 46 -32.50 23.94 26.60
CA ASP A 46 -33.91 24.06 26.22
C ASP A 46 -34.20 23.75 24.74
N GLU A 47 -33.16 23.67 23.93
CA GLU A 47 -33.22 23.27 22.51
C GLU A 47 -32.77 21.81 22.27
N LEU A 48 -32.50 21.05 23.33
CA LEU A 48 -32.10 19.67 23.23
C LEU A 48 -33.22 18.80 22.65
N THR A 49 -33.01 18.35 21.45
CA THR A 49 -33.90 17.42 20.75
C THR A 49 -33.12 16.36 20.06
N ASP A 50 -33.17 15.13 20.55
CA ASP A 50 -32.70 13.98 19.79
C ASP A 50 -33.84 13.59 18.85
N HIS A 51 -33.67 13.82 17.57
CA HIS A 51 -34.66 13.43 16.61
C HIS A 51 -34.02 12.83 15.36
N LYS A 52 -34.67 11.84 14.85
CA LYS A 52 -34.41 11.28 13.55
C LYS A 52 -35.38 11.91 12.58
N ILE A 53 -34.90 12.81 11.75
CA ILE A 53 -35.71 13.41 10.68
C ILE A 53 -35.66 12.46 9.50
N TYR A 54 -36.77 11.77 9.25
CA TYR A 54 -36.94 10.99 8.04
C TYR A 54 -37.80 11.83 7.07
N TYR A 55 -37.14 12.46 6.11
CA TYR A 55 -37.84 12.81 4.86
C TYR A 55 -37.98 11.54 4.03
N PRO A 56 -38.94 11.46 3.07
CA PRO A 56 -39.21 10.21 2.37
C PRO A 56 -37.95 9.52 1.81
N ASP A 57 -36.96 10.30 1.40
CA ASP A 57 -35.72 9.79 0.81
C ASP A 57 -34.44 10.19 1.57
N TRP A 58 -34.55 10.95 2.68
CA TRP A 58 -33.39 11.41 3.47
C TRP A 58 -33.28 10.65 4.78
N ARG A 59 -32.07 10.31 5.19
CA ARG A 59 -31.77 9.80 6.51
C ARG A 59 -30.85 10.77 7.26
N VAL A 60 -31.43 11.53 8.15
CA VAL A 60 -30.71 12.46 9.04
C VAL A 60 -30.93 12.01 10.49
N GLU A 61 -29.86 11.77 11.20
CA GLU A 61 -29.87 11.42 12.62
C GLU A 61 -29.22 12.56 13.40
N VAL A 62 -29.95 13.20 14.28
CA VAL A 62 -29.46 14.31 15.10
C VAL A 62 -29.33 13.83 16.54
N TYR A 63 -28.12 13.94 17.08
CA TYR A 63 -27.83 13.70 18.49
C TYR A 63 -27.42 15.01 19.12
N SER A 64 -28.16 15.44 20.15
CA SER A 64 -27.98 16.75 20.78
C SER A 64 -27.31 16.64 22.14
N VAL A 65 -26.43 17.58 22.44
CA VAL A 65 -25.82 17.75 23.76
C VAL A 65 -25.86 19.22 24.19
N ASP A 66 -26.03 19.48 25.48
CA ASP A 66 -25.93 20.82 26.02
C ASP A 66 -24.51 21.38 25.77
N SER A 67 -24.46 22.55 25.14
CA SER A 67 -23.20 23.23 24.72
C SER A 67 -22.21 23.41 25.86
N LYS A 68 -22.65 23.50 27.10
CA LYS A 68 -21.78 23.57 28.30
C LYS A 68 -20.92 22.30 28.49
N PHE A 69 -21.34 21.15 27.93
CA PHE A 69 -20.58 19.89 27.96
C PHE A 69 -19.71 19.67 26.71
N ALA A 70 -19.74 20.58 25.79
CA ALA A 70 -18.92 20.50 24.57
C ALA A 70 -17.42 20.48 24.90
N LYS A 71 -16.66 19.65 24.17
CA LYS A 71 -15.23 19.45 24.41
C LYS A 71 -14.36 19.81 23.20
N GLY A 72 -14.92 20.52 22.23
CA GLY A 72 -14.24 20.91 20.99
C GLY A 72 -14.69 20.06 19.78
N VAL A 73 -14.25 20.49 18.60
CA VAL A 73 -14.66 19.93 17.31
C VAL A 73 -14.18 18.49 17.13
N CYS A 74 -12.93 18.20 17.54
CA CYS A 74 -12.36 16.86 17.41
C CYS A 74 -13.14 15.82 18.23
N TRP A 75 -13.54 16.20 19.45
CA TRP A 75 -14.41 15.35 20.27
C TRP A 75 -15.78 15.10 19.61
N ALA A 76 -16.39 16.14 19.05
CA ALA A 76 -17.69 16.01 18.38
C ALA A 76 -17.57 15.07 17.16
N ARG A 77 -16.56 15.25 16.32
CA ARG A 77 -16.29 14.40 15.15
C ARG A 77 -15.99 12.96 15.53
N HIS A 78 -15.19 12.76 16.59
CA HIS A 78 -14.96 11.42 17.15
C HIS A 78 -16.28 10.73 17.56
N LYS A 79 -17.19 11.47 18.21
CA LYS A 79 -18.50 10.93 18.58
C LYS A 79 -19.31 10.52 17.35
N ILE A 80 -19.32 11.34 16.29
CA ILE A 80 -20.03 11.02 15.07
C ILE A 80 -19.46 9.76 14.41
N GLN A 81 -18.14 9.59 14.40
CA GLN A 81 -17.49 8.42 13.81
C GLN A 81 -17.93 7.09 14.48
N SER A 82 -18.37 7.11 15.75
CA SER A 82 -18.87 5.92 16.42
C SER A 82 -20.21 5.40 15.87
N PHE A 83 -20.90 6.18 15.05
CA PHE A 83 -22.16 5.80 14.39
C PHE A 83 -21.98 5.19 12.99
N ILE A 84 -20.74 5.09 12.50
CA ILE A 84 -20.45 4.45 11.20
C ILE A 84 -20.87 2.96 11.26
N GLU A 85 -21.56 2.51 10.23
CA GLU A 85 -22.04 1.12 10.09
C GLU A 85 -21.29 0.40 8.95
N ASN A 86 -21.92 0.35 7.76
CA ASN A 86 -21.41 -0.38 6.59
C ASN A 86 -21.28 0.50 5.35
N GLU A 87 -21.22 1.80 5.54
CA GLU A 87 -21.04 2.75 4.45
C GLU A 87 -19.67 2.55 3.77
N LYS A 88 -19.58 2.93 2.50
CA LYS A 88 -18.35 2.80 1.70
C LYS A 88 -17.49 4.06 1.76
N TYR A 89 -18.15 5.22 1.88
CA TYR A 89 -17.50 6.52 1.82
C TYR A 89 -17.82 7.34 3.05
N TYR A 90 -16.87 8.14 3.45
CA TYR A 90 -16.98 9.11 4.54
C TYR A 90 -16.89 10.52 3.98
N LEU A 91 -17.90 11.34 4.25
CA LEU A 91 -17.90 12.77 3.97
C LEU A 91 -17.93 13.54 5.29
N GLN A 92 -16.93 14.38 5.53
CA GLN A 92 -16.89 15.32 6.63
C GLN A 92 -17.10 16.74 6.12
N ILE A 93 -17.99 17.45 6.76
CA ILE A 93 -18.32 18.84 6.45
C ILE A 93 -18.57 19.67 7.71
N ASP A 94 -18.46 20.99 7.57
CA ASP A 94 -18.92 21.93 8.58
C ASP A 94 -20.44 22.19 8.46
N SER A 95 -21.03 22.75 9.51
CA SER A 95 -22.49 22.97 9.59
C SER A 95 -23.02 24.13 8.75
N HIS A 96 -22.17 24.81 7.97
CA HIS A 96 -22.53 26.02 7.20
C HIS A 96 -21.98 25.93 5.76
N MET A 97 -22.42 24.91 5.05
CA MET A 97 -21.97 24.56 3.68
C MET A 97 -23.12 24.64 2.66
N ARG A 98 -22.78 24.75 1.38
CA ARG A 98 -23.67 24.59 0.23
C ARG A 98 -23.05 23.66 -0.79
N PHE A 99 -23.89 22.92 -1.52
CA PHE A 99 -23.45 21.86 -2.43
C PHE A 99 -23.80 22.18 -3.88
N GLU A 100 -22.92 21.78 -4.80
CA GLU A 100 -23.15 21.76 -6.23
C GLU A 100 -24.04 20.55 -6.62
N LYS A 101 -24.77 20.69 -7.70
CA LYS A 101 -25.60 19.61 -8.23
C LYS A 101 -24.77 18.36 -8.54
N ASP A 102 -25.31 17.19 -8.20
CA ASP A 102 -24.74 15.85 -8.41
C ASP A 102 -23.38 15.65 -7.71
N TRP A 103 -23.14 16.36 -6.60
CA TRP A 103 -21.89 16.33 -5.84
C TRP A 103 -21.48 14.92 -5.38
N ASP A 104 -22.44 14.07 -5.01
CA ASP A 104 -22.23 12.71 -4.55
C ASP A 104 -21.54 11.81 -5.59
N GLU A 105 -22.02 11.88 -6.84
CA GLU A 105 -21.42 11.16 -7.96
C GLU A 105 -20.09 11.79 -8.37
N LYS A 106 -19.98 13.12 -8.38
CA LYS A 106 -18.74 13.80 -8.72
C LYS A 106 -17.61 13.53 -7.72
N PHE A 107 -17.92 13.46 -6.42
CA PHE A 107 -16.89 13.09 -5.42
C PHE A 107 -16.42 11.64 -5.62
N LYS A 108 -17.33 10.70 -5.85
CA LYS A 108 -16.97 9.30 -6.16
C LYS A 108 -16.13 9.22 -7.44
N PHE A 109 -16.52 9.94 -8.49
CA PHE A 109 -15.76 10.03 -9.73
C PHE A 109 -14.34 10.56 -9.50
N TYR A 110 -14.19 11.72 -8.86
CA TYR A 110 -12.86 12.30 -8.62
C TYR A 110 -12.02 11.48 -7.67
N LEU A 111 -12.60 10.82 -6.69
CA LEU A 111 -11.86 9.91 -5.81
C LEU A 111 -11.24 8.74 -6.60
N ASN A 112 -11.97 8.21 -7.58
CA ASN A 112 -11.47 7.14 -8.47
C ASN A 112 -10.41 7.65 -9.47
N GLU A 113 -10.47 8.94 -9.86
CA GLU A 113 -9.46 9.56 -10.72
C GLU A 113 -8.16 9.90 -9.99
N CYS A 114 -8.12 9.81 -8.67
CA CYS A 114 -6.90 10.01 -7.91
C CYS A 114 -5.87 8.93 -8.23
N ASN A 115 -4.65 9.34 -8.50
CA ASN A 115 -3.53 8.43 -8.69
C ASN A 115 -2.96 7.97 -7.33
N SER A 116 -3.75 7.22 -6.59
CA SER A 116 -3.39 6.67 -5.28
C SER A 116 -4.22 5.43 -4.94
N LEU A 117 -3.66 4.53 -4.14
CA LEU A 117 -4.38 3.40 -3.55
C LEU A 117 -5.17 3.81 -2.30
N LYS A 118 -4.75 4.91 -1.64
CA LYS A 118 -5.36 5.46 -0.42
C LYS A 118 -5.68 6.96 -0.62
N PRO A 119 -6.60 7.32 -1.52
CA PRO A 119 -6.90 8.72 -1.82
C PRO A 119 -7.84 9.34 -0.79
N VAL A 120 -7.63 10.63 -0.53
CA VAL A 120 -8.51 11.50 0.25
C VAL A 120 -8.72 12.80 -0.52
N LEU A 121 -9.96 13.16 -0.80
CA LEU A 121 -10.30 14.47 -1.36
C LEU A 121 -10.48 15.48 -0.23
N THR A 122 -9.77 16.58 -0.32
CA THR A 122 -9.83 17.66 0.67
C THR A 122 -9.32 18.97 0.09
N TYR A 123 -9.98 20.06 0.41
CA TYR A 123 -9.56 21.42 0.03
C TYR A 123 -10.34 22.43 0.86
N TYR A 124 -9.88 23.69 0.91
CA TYR A 124 -10.65 24.78 1.49
C TYR A 124 -11.72 25.22 0.50
N PRO A 125 -13.01 24.94 0.77
CA PRO A 125 -14.08 25.34 -0.12
C PRO A 125 -14.10 26.85 -0.31
N PRO A 126 -14.47 27.35 -1.50
CA PRO A 126 -14.64 28.78 -1.71
C PRO A 126 -15.76 29.35 -0.83
N ALA A 127 -15.68 30.65 -0.55
CA ALA A 127 -16.64 31.33 0.28
C ALA A 127 -17.98 31.55 -0.46
N PHE A 128 -19.08 31.49 0.27
CA PHE A 128 -20.36 32.01 -0.19
C PHE A 128 -20.92 33.07 0.78
N ASN A 129 -21.83 33.92 0.30
CA ASN A 129 -22.55 34.89 1.13
C ASN A 129 -23.96 34.35 1.42
N PRO A 130 -24.33 34.07 2.67
CA PRO A 130 -25.64 33.53 3.02
C PRO A 130 -26.80 34.52 2.79
N ASP A 131 -26.50 35.84 2.64
CA ASP A 131 -27.49 36.86 2.38
C ASP A 131 -27.80 37.03 0.88
N ASP A 132 -27.00 36.39 0.02
CA ASP A 132 -27.20 36.46 -1.43
C ASP A 132 -26.84 35.08 -2.07
N GLU A 133 -27.67 34.10 -1.78
CA GLU A 133 -27.50 32.73 -2.26
C GLU A 133 -27.59 32.59 -3.80
N THR A 134 -28.11 33.61 -4.50
CA THR A 134 -28.17 33.61 -5.99
C THR A 134 -26.78 33.76 -6.60
N LYS A 135 -25.80 34.28 -5.86
CA LYS A 135 -24.42 34.44 -6.31
C LYS A 135 -23.52 33.22 -6.09
N ILE A 136 -24.02 32.17 -5.45
CA ILE A 136 -23.23 30.94 -5.22
C ILE A 136 -22.70 30.38 -6.55
N ASN A 137 -23.52 30.44 -7.62
CA ASN A 137 -23.13 29.93 -8.94
C ASN A 137 -22.29 30.92 -9.78
N SER A 138 -22.29 32.23 -9.42
CA SER A 138 -21.67 33.26 -10.27
C SER A 138 -20.29 33.73 -9.83
N ILE A 139 -19.95 33.58 -8.56
CA ILE A 139 -18.76 34.23 -8.00
C ILE A 139 -17.49 33.41 -8.21
N ILE A 140 -17.57 32.07 -8.49
CA ILE A 140 -16.45 31.25 -8.11
C ILE A 140 -16.01 30.19 -9.13
N LYS A 141 -16.53 30.18 -10.34
CA LYS A 141 -15.98 29.32 -11.39
C LYS A 141 -14.50 29.60 -11.70
N ASN A 142 -13.95 30.71 -11.22
CA ASN A 142 -12.57 31.13 -11.52
C ASN A 142 -11.60 31.04 -10.33
N GLU A 143 -12.04 30.69 -9.13
CA GLU A 143 -11.17 30.55 -7.96
C GLU A 143 -11.21 29.15 -7.39
N ILE A 144 -10.58 28.20 -8.06
CA ILE A 144 -10.34 26.89 -7.50
C ILE A 144 -9.23 27.02 -6.47
N ARG A 145 -9.55 26.82 -5.20
CA ARG A 145 -8.58 26.79 -4.13
C ARG A 145 -8.18 25.35 -3.91
N GLY A 146 -7.00 24.98 -4.38
CA GLY A 146 -6.37 23.70 -4.05
C GLY A 146 -5.89 23.68 -2.58
N LEU A 147 -5.26 22.59 -2.18
CA LEU A 147 -4.67 22.46 -0.84
C LEU A 147 -3.43 23.32 -0.68
N ASN A 148 -3.39 24.05 0.40
CA ASN A 148 -2.32 24.99 0.69
C ASN A 148 -1.06 24.31 1.19
N ARG A 149 0.08 24.96 0.96
CA ARG A 149 1.32 24.61 1.63
C ARG A 149 1.28 25.03 3.10
N LEU A 150 1.95 24.23 3.92
CA LEU A 150 2.15 24.54 5.31
C LEU A 150 2.96 25.83 5.47
N ALA A 151 2.49 26.71 6.35
CA ALA A 151 3.29 27.79 6.92
C ALA A 151 3.62 27.47 8.36
N CYS A 152 4.85 27.71 8.79
CA CYS A 152 5.23 27.63 10.18
C CYS A 152 4.80 28.91 10.90
N SER A 153 4.02 28.79 11.96
CA SER A 153 3.61 29.92 12.82
C SER A 153 4.15 29.71 14.23
N SER A 154 4.03 30.78 15.07
CA SER A 154 4.41 30.69 16.48
C SER A 154 3.61 29.71 17.31
N LEU A 155 2.48 29.22 16.76
CA LEU A 155 1.55 28.26 17.37
C LEU A 155 1.71 26.83 16.82
N GLY A 156 2.71 26.57 15.97
CA GLY A 156 2.90 25.33 15.26
C GLY A 156 2.90 25.51 13.75
N ILE A 157 2.71 24.43 13.01
CA ILE A 157 2.62 24.48 11.56
C ILE A 157 1.19 24.81 11.19
N GLY A 158 0.98 26.02 10.71
CA GLY A 158 -0.30 26.50 10.22
C GLY A 158 -0.40 26.41 8.69
N MET A 159 -1.57 26.66 8.16
CA MET A 159 -1.81 26.66 6.72
C MET A 159 -1.81 28.06 6.13
N ASP A 160 -1.06 28.27 5.06
CA ASP A 160 -1.11 29.51 4.29
C ASP A 160 -2.26 29.45 3.29
N LYS A 161 -3.30 30.22 3.55
CA LYS A 161 -4.54 30.26 2.75
C LYS A 161 -4.36 30.83 1.33
N ASN A 162 -3.19 31.38 1.00
CA ASN A 162 -3.00 32.15 -0.24
C ASN A 162 -2.27 31.39 -1.36
N LEU A 163 -1.97 30.11 -1.20
CA LEU A 163 -1.07 29.39 -2.13
C LEU A 163 -1.73 28.43 -3.11
N CYS A 164 -3.02 28.58 -3.36
CA CYS A 164 -3.69 27.62 -4.23
C CYS A 164 -4.44 28.29 -5.37
N ASN A 165 -3.69 28.55 -6.41
CA ASN A 165 -4.21 28.75 -7.74
C ASN A 165 -3.65 27.65 -8.63
N LEU A 166 -4.45 26.63 -8.91
CA LEU A 166 -4.03 25.60 -9.84
C LEU A 166 -5.22 25.21 -10.71
N HIS A 167 -5.27 25.79 -11.86
CA HIS A 167 -6.03 25.28 -12.96
C HIS A 167 -5.04 24.99 -14.08
N ASN A 168 -4.63 23.71 -14.18
CA ASN A 168 -3.77 23.26 -15.25
C ASN A 168 -4.53 22.75 -16.49
N GLY A 169 -5.82 23.01 -16.60
CA GLY A 169 -6.63 22.60 -17.74
C GLY A 169 -7.02 21.12 -17.81
N ASP A 170 -6.52 20.28 -16.90
CA ASP A 170 -6.62 18.81 -17.04
C ASP A 170 -7.82 18.16 -16.35
N ASN A 171 -8.72 18.90 -15.75
CA ASN A 171 -9.91 18.37 -15.02
C ASN A 171 -9.64 17.14 -14.11
N LYS A 172 -8.43 17.03 -13.55
CA LYS A 172 -8.01 15.92 -12.68
C LYS A 172 -7.76 16.38 -11.25
N PRO A 173 -7.95 15.51 -10.26
CA PRO A 173 -7.59 15.81 -8.87
C PRO A 173 -6.11 16.21 -8.74
N ILE A 174 -5.85 17.20 -7.91
CA ILE A 174 -4.53 17.81 -7.75
C ILE A 174 -3.91 17.34 -6.44
N PRO A 175 -2.69 16.76 -6.44
CA PRO A 175 -2.04 16.34 -5.19
C PRO A 175 -1.91 17.50 -4.20
N GLY A 176 -2.35 17.26 -2.97
CA GLY A 176 -2.33 18.19 -1.86
C GLY A 176 -1.29 17.83 -0.80
N THR A 177 -1.15 18.69 0.20
CA THR A 177 -0.18 18.49 1.29
C THR A 177 -0.84 18.40 2.66
N THR A 178 -1.96 19.06 2.87
CA THR A 178 -2.63 19.14 4.16
C THR A 178 -4.13 18.92 4.05
N ILE A 179 -4.74 18.46 5.13
CA ILE A 179 -6.19 18.34 5.24
C ILE A 179 -6.80 19.71 5.55
N ALA A 180 -7.93 20.00 4.93
CA ALA A 180 -8.86 21.05 5.29
C ALA A 180 -10.01 20.42 6.07
N ALA A 181 -10.09 20.67 7.37
CA ALA A 181 -11.04 19.97 8.23
C ALA A 181 -12.52 20.29 7.95
N GLY A 182 -12.80 21.40 7.27
CA GLY A 182 -14.15 21.76 6.81
C GLY A 182 -14.67 20.93 5.63
N PHE A 183 -13.79 20.17 4.93
CA PHE A 183 -14.17 19.25 3.88
C PHE A 183 -13.18 18.11 3.74
N LEU A 184 -13.68 16.89 3.87
CA LEU A 184 -12.93 15.66 3.60
C LEU A 184 -13.88 14.60 3.03
N PHE A 185 -13.51 14.02 1.88
CA PHE A 185 -14.21 12.86 1.31
C PHE A 185 -13.21 11.73 1.05
N ALA A 186 -13.47 10.56 1.58
CA ALA A 186 -12.56 9.43 1.52
C ALA A 186 -13.29 8.08 1.54
N PRO A 187 -12.63 6.97 1.19
CA PRO A 187 -13.11 5.64 1.56
C PRO A 187 -13.29 5.53 3.08
N ILE A 188 -14.24 4.73 3.52
CA ILE A 188 -14.56 4.58 4.95
C ILE A 188 -13.38 4.03 5.77
N GLU A 189 -12.45 3.33 5.12
CA GLU A 189 -11.22 2.81 5.69
C GLU A 189 -10.33 3.92 6.24
N TYR A 190 -10.37 5.11 5.64
CA TYR A 190 -9.63 6.26 6.15
C TYR A 190 -9.94 6.55 7.62
N VAL A 191 -11.21 6.67 7.98
CA VAL A 191 -11.60 6.99 9.37
C VAL A 191 -11.42 5.83 10.33
N LYS A 192 -11.37 4.60 9.83
CA LYS A 192 -11.04 3.42 10.64
C LYS A 192 -9.56 3.39 11.01
N GLU A 193 -8.68 3.80 10.09
CA GLU A 193 -7.24 3.90 10.33
C GLU A 193 -6.87 5.21 11.06
N ILE A 194 -7.54 6.31 10.72
CA ILE A 194 -7.25 7.67 11.19
C ILE A 194 -8.48 8.26 11.90
N PRO A 195 -8.95 7.65 12.98
CA PRO A 195 -10.07 8.21 13.74
C PRO A 195 -9.68 9.56 14.34
N TYR A 196 -10.66 10.42 14.56
CA TYR A 196 -10.44 11.67 15.28
C TYR A 196 -10.00 11.41 16.72
N ASP A 197 -8.99 12.16 17.16
CA ASP A 197 -8.52 12.12 18.55
C ASP A 197 -9.37 13.07 19.41
N PRO A 198 -10.20 12.53 20.33
CA PRO A 198 -11.11 13.36 21.15
C PRO A 198 -10.37 14.22 22.22
N ASN A 199 -9.06 14.01 22.40
CA ASN A 199 -8.25 14.82 23.32
C ASN A 199 -7.75 16.11 22.68
N LEU A 200 -7.87 16.25 21.36
CA LEU A 200 -7.60 17.49 20.65
C LEU A 200 -8.82 18.43 20.75
N PHE A 201 -8.52 19.72 20.97
CA PHE A 201 -9.58 20.72 21.09
C PHE A 201 -9.88 21.37 19.74
N TRP A 202 -8.91 22.03 19.10
CA TRP A 202 -9.06 22.67 17.79
C TRP A 202 -7.77 22.77 16.98
N ASN A 203 -6.75 23.52 17.44
CA ASN A 203 -5.62 23.99 16.60
C ASN A 203 -4.85 22.89 15.84
N TYR A 204 -4.65 21.76 16.45
CA TYR A 204 -3.90 20.64 15.84
C TYR A 204 -4.78 19.67 15.05
N GLU A 205 -6.04 19.96 14.83
CA GLU A 205 -6.96 19.06 14.13
C GLU A 205 -6.46 18.67 12.76
N GLU A 206 -6.19 19.68 11.91
CA GLU A 206 -5.76 19.46 10.54
C GLU A 206 -4.37 18.84 10.45
N SER A 207 -3.46 19.27 11.33
CA SER A 207 -2.10 18.73 11.41
C SER A 207 -2.10 17.27 11.86
N ASP A 208 -2.88 16.93 12.87
CA ASP A 208 -3.02 15.55 13.36
C ASP A 208 -3.52 14.60 12.27
N GLN A 209 -4.63 14.97 11.63
CA GLN A 209 -5.21 14.19 10.54
C GLN A 209 -4.25 14.09 9.35
N THR A 210 -3.53 15.17 9.04
CA THR A 210 -2.55 15.21 7.94
C THR A 210 -1.37 14.27 8.20
N TYR A 211 -0.72 14.40 9.37
CA TYR A 211 0.52 13.65 9.64
C TYR A 211 0.24 12.19 9.91
N ARG A 212 -0.85 11.88 10.60
CA ARG A 212 -1.29 10.50 10.78
C ARG A 212 -1.70 9.90 9.44
N GLY A 213 -2.52 10.59 8.65
CA GLY A 213 -2.88 10.13 7.31
C GLY A 213 -1.66 9.88 6.44
N PHE A 214 -0.75 10.83 6.34
CA PHE A 214 0.48 10.68 5.56
C PHE A 214 1.32 9.48 6.01
N THR A 215 1.54 9.34 7.31
CA THR A 215 2.37 8.24 7.84
C THR A 215 1.71 6.86 7.75
N HIS A 216 0.38 6.79 7.60
CA HIS A 216 -0.36 5.57 7.25
C HIS A 216 -0.52 5.35 5.74
N GLY A 217 0.12 6.17 4.91
CA GLY A 217 0.15 6.00 3.46
C GLY A 217 -0.99 6.65 2.69
N TRP A 218 -1.83 7.47 3.33
CA TRP A 218 -2.91 8.20 2.66
C TRP A 218 -2.39 9.40 1.89
N ASP A 219 -2.93 9.64 0.70
CA ASP A 219 -2.56 10.72 -0.20
C ASP A 219 -3.72 11.71 -0.34
N LEU A 220 -3.39 12.99 -0.24
CA LEU A 220 -4.37 14.07 -0.27
C LEU A 220 -4.48 14.66 -1.67
N PHE A 221 -5.73 14.97 -2.08
CA PHE A 221 -6.02 15.56 -3.37
C PHE A 221 -7.05 16.68 -3.23
N GLY A 222 -6.79 17.79 -3.93
CA GLY A 222 -7.78 18.83 -4.18
C GLY A 222 -8.61 18.54 -5.41
N LEU A 223 -9.80 19.12 -5.50
CA LEU A 223 -10.67 18.99 -6.67
C LEU A 223 -10.30 19.99 -7.78
N PRO A 224 -10.51 19.63 -9.05
CA PRO A 224 -10.31 20.54 -10.19
C PRO A 224 -11.44 21.56 -10.35
N GLU A 225 -12.58 21.37 -9.67
CA GLU A 225 -13.72 22.26 -9.65
C GLU A 225 -14.29 22.38 -8.23
N PRO A 226 -14.93 23.52 -7.87
CA PRO A 226 -15.61 23.63 -6.59
C PRO A 226 -16.94 22.86 -6.63
N LEU A 227 -17.12 21.94 -5.68
CA LEU A 227 -18.36 21.16 -5.52
C LEU A 227 -19.11 21.51 -4.22
N ILE A 228 -18.42 22.25 -3.33
CA ILE A 228 -19.01 22.77 -2.10
C ILE A 228 -18.49 24.17 -1.81
N TRP A 229 -19.25 24.94 -1.06
CA TRP A 229 -18.95 26.29 -0.61
C TRP A 229 -19.12 26.38 0.90
N HIS A 230 -18.34 27.27 1.54
CA HIS A 230 -18.26 27.42 2.97
C HIS A 230 -18.52 28.87 3.38
N LYS A 231 -19.27 29.08 4.48
CA LYS A 231 -19.46 30.39 5.08
C LYS A 231 -18.31 30.71 6.05
N TYR A 232 -17.36 31.51 5.63
CA TYR A 232 -16.23 31.93 6.49
C TYR A 232 -16.55 33.09 7.42
N ASN A 233 -17.58 33.89 7.13
CA ASN A 233 -17.92 35.00 7.99
C ASN A 233 -18.72 34.52 9.20
N THR A 234 -18.08 34.55 10.36
CA THR A 234 -18.66 34.19 11.67
C THR A 234 -19.02 35.41 12.52
N THR A 235 -19.14 36.64 11.92
CA THR A 235 -19.53 37.83 12.64
C THR A 235 -20.91 37.60 13.22
N GLY A 236 -21.07 37.84 14.55
CA GLY A 236 -22.33 37.65 15.26
C GLY A 236 -22.67 36.17 15.59
N VAL A 237 -21.85 35.19 15.19
CA VAL A 237 -22.02 33.79 15.56
C VAL A 237 -21.31 33.51 16.88
N MET A 238 -22.01 32.86 17.82
CA MET A 238 -21.42 32.36 19.04
C MET A 238 -20.63 31.11 18.73
N THR A 239 -19.33 31.12 18.91
CA THR A 239 -18.47 29.96 18.73
C THR A 239 -18.16 29.32 20.08
N HIS A 240 -17.89 28.01 20.08
CA HIS A 240 -17.47 27.29 21.29
C HIS A 240 -16.31 27.99 22.04
N TYR A 241 -15.37 28.56 21.29
CA TYR A 241 -14.21 29.27 21.81
C TYR A 241 -14.59 30.56 22.58
N LYS A 242 -15.59 31.28 22.08
CA LYS A 242 -16.04 32.57 22.70
C LYS A 242 -16.91 32.32 23.93
N GLU A 243 -17.71 31.26 23.92
CA GLU A 243 -18.67 31.00 24.99
C GLU A 243 -18.07 30.29 26.19
N ASN A 244 -17.01 29.53 26.00
CA ASN A 244 -16.43 28.67 27.03
C ASN A 244 -15.21 29.36 27.70
N PRO A 245 -15.29 29.79 28.98
CA PRO A 245 -14.18 30.47 29.66
C PRO A 245 -12.88 29.64 29.70
N ASP A 246 -12.99 28.30 29.70
CA ASP A 246 -11.86 27.38 29.76
C ASP A 246 -11.23 27.09 28.42
N SER A 247 -11.74 27.65 27.33
CA SER A 247 -11.30 27.33 25.96
C SER A 247 -9.79 27.48 25.76
N MET A 248 -9.21 28.57 26.27
CA MET A 248 -7.78 28.80 26.16
C MET A 248 -6.97 27.76 26.95
N HIS A 249 -7.42 27.37 28.12
CA HIS A 249 -6.75 26.33 28.93
C HIS A 249 -6.80 24.98 28.24
N ARG A 250 -7.96 24.61 27.71
CA ARG A 250 -8.15 23.36 26.95
C ARG A 250 -7.30 23.35 25.68
N GLU A 251 -7.22 24.48 25.00
CA GLU A 251 -6.40 24.62 23.79
C GLU A 251 -4.90 24.43 24.10
N ASN A 252 -4.40 25.08 25.16
CA ASN A 252 -3.00 24.95 25.59
C ASN A 252 -2.67 23.51 25.99
N TYR A 253 -3.56 22.84 26.71
CA TYR A 253 -3.40 21.42 27.05
C TYR A 253 -3.38 20.55 25.76
N SER A 254 -4.36 20.76 24.87
CA SER A 254 -4.47 20.08 23.60
C SER A 254 -3.21 20.26 22.74
N ASN A 255 -2.69 21.49 22.65
CA ASN A 255 -1.48 21.78 21.89
C ASN A 255 -0.26 21.05 22.44
N SER A 256 -0.06 21.08 23.77
CA SER A 256 1.03 20.35 24.42
C SER A 256 0.90 18.83 24.24
N TYR A 257 -0.31 18.31 24.31
CA TYR A 257 -0.60 16.91 24.06
C TYR A 257 -0.30 16.54 22.60
N ALA A 258 -0.75 17.35 21.64
CA ALA A 258 -0.51 17.12 20.21
C ALA A 258 0.98 17.15 19.86
N GLU A 259 1.73 18.12 20.39
CA GLU A 259 3.18 18.23 20.18
C GLU A 259 3.91 17.00 20.71
N LYS A 260 3.58 16.56 21.94
CA LYS A 260 4.16 15.35 22.52
C LYS A 260 3.81 14.09 21.73
N LYS A 261 2.58 13.97 21.25
CA LYS A 261 2.09 12.83 20.47
C LYS A 261 2.73 12.76 19.10
N LEU A 262 2.82 13.88 18.39
CA LEU A 262 3.26 13.92 17.00
C LEU A 262 4.79 13.98 16.86
N PHE A 263 5.47 14.65 17.78
CA PHE A 263 6.90 14.97 17.67
C PHE A 263 7.75 14.50 18.86
N GLY A 264 7.12 13.97 19.92
CA GLY A 264 7.81 13.41 21.07
C GLY A 264 8.09 11.92 20.90
N ASP A 265 9.05 11.42 21.67
CA ASP A 265 9.39 10.00 21.65
C ASP A 265 8.35 9.14 22.40
N GLY A 266 8.00 7.98 21.83
CA GLY A 266 7.37 6.89 22.56
C GLY A 266 5.85 6.95 22.76
N TYR A 267 5.11 7.78 22.06
CA TYR A 267 3.65 7.66 22.07
C TYR A 267 3.18 6.41 21.31
N ASP A 268 2.59 5.46 22.03
CA ASP A 268 2.05 4.21 21.48
C ASP A 268 0.52 4.05 21.71
N GLY A 269 -0.19 5.16 21.75
CA GLY A 269 -1.66 5.16 21.89
C GLY A 269 -2.39 4.95 20.56
N PRO A 270 -3.75 4.90 20.60
CA PRO A 270 -4.57 4.61 19.43
C PRO A 270 -4.52 5.68 18.33
N TYR A 271 -3.97 6.86 18.62
CA TYR A 271 -3.84 7.98 17.69
C TYR A 271 -2.39 8.23 17.28
N LYS A 272 -1.57 7.18 17.24
CA LYS A 272 -0.15 7.26 16.86
C LYS A 272 0.05 7.50 15.37
N LEU A 273 1.26 7.88 15.03
CA LEU A 273 1.72 7.95 13.65
C LEU A 273 1.81 6.55 13.04
N GLY A 274 1.59 6.45 11.74
CA GLY A 274 1.80 5.23 10.97
C GLY A 274 3.27 4.88 10.80
N LYS A 275 3.51 3.77 10.11
CA LYS A 275 4.86 3.27 9.81
C LYS A 275 5.13 3.16 8.29
N GLU A 276 4.18 3.53 7.46
CA GLU A 276 4.31 3.42 6.01
C GLU A 276 5.20 4.51 5.41
N ARG A 277 5.16 5.71 6.01
CA ARG A 277 6.01 6.85 5.68
C ARG A 277 6.45 7.54 6.99
N SER A 278 7.60 8.23 6.95
CA SER A 278 8.10 8.98 8.11
C SER A 278 7.70 10.46 8.05
N LEU A 279 7.74 11.13 9.20
CA LEU A 279 7.61 12.60 9.22
C LEU A 279 8.80 13.29 8.52
N GLU A 280 9.99 12.69 8.53
CA GLU A 280 11.14 13.18 7.76
C GLU A 280 10.83 13.23 6.25
N GLU A 281 10.16 12.21 5.71
CA GLU A 281 9.69 12.23 4.32
C GLU A 281 8.72 13.38 4.07
N TYR A 282 7.82 13.64 5.02
CA TYR A 282 6.89 14.75 4.92
C TYR A 282 7.62 16.11 4.93
N GLU A 283 8.62 16.30 5.81
CA GLU A 283 9.46 17.49 5.87
C GLU A 283 10.21 17.72 4.54
N ILE A 284 10.87 16.66 4.03
CA ILE A 284 11.62 16.73 2.77
C ILE A 284 10.70 17.15 1.61
N LEU A 285 9.55 16.48 1.46
CA LEU A 285 8.64 16.71 0.35
C LEU A 285 7.97 18.08 0.37
N ASN A 286 7.80 18.66 1.55
CA ASN A 286 7.10 19.92 1.72
C ASN A 286 8.02 21.10 2.06
N ASN A 287 9.35 20.91 2.09
CA ASN A 287 10.35 21.90 2.47
C ASN A 287 10.08 22.53 3.85
N ILE A 288 9.79 21.66 4.84
CA ILE A 288 9.52 22.06 6.22
C ILE A 288 10.61 21.52 7.13
N SER A 289 10.86 22.22 8.22
CA SER A 289 11.55 21.71 9.39
C SER A 289 10.63 21.83 10.59
N PHE A 290 10.18 20.75 11.15
CA PHE A 290 9.37 20.76 12.37
C PHE A 290 10.18 21.27 13.55
N LYS A 291 11.47 20.87 13.63
CA LYS A 291 12.39 21.27 14.67
C LYS A 291 12.62 22.79 14.69
N ASP A 292 12.86 23.37 13.53
CA ASP A 292 13.21 24.80 13.42
C ASP A 292 11.98 25.66 13.17
N LYS A 293 10.79 25.04 13.00
CA LYS A 293 9.52 25.69 12.65
C LYS A 293 9.65 26.55 11.39
N LEU A 294 10.39 26.04 10.41
CA LEU A 294 10.67 26.71 9.16
C LEU A 294 9.93 26.07 8.01
N PHE A 295 9.44 26.93 7.12
CA PHE A 295 8.95 26.56 5.80
C PHE A 295 9.73 27.33 4.74
N GLU A 296 10.33 26.63 3.82
CA GLU A 296 10.98 27.22 2.65
C GLU A 296 10.08 27.06 1.42
N LYS A 297 9.80 28.17 0.74
CA LYS A 297 9.15 28.10 -0.56
C LYS A 297 10.01 27.26 -1.50
N PRO A 298 9.42 26.40 -2.35
CA PRO A 298 10.19 25.71 -3.37
C PRO A 298 11.03 26.69 -4.17
N LYS A 299 12.32 26.42 -4.22
CA LYS A 299 13.26 27.21 -4.99
C LYS A 299 13.19 26.80 -6.45
N ASP A 300 13.46 27.72 -7.35
CA ASP A 300 13.71 27.37 -8.74
C ASP A 300 15.06 26.66 -8.82
N LYS A 301 15.07 25.51 -9.46
CA LYS A 301 16.29 24.76 -9.73
C LYS A 301 16.40 24.46 -11.21
N ASP A 302 17.65 24.44 -11.69
CA ASP A 302 17.87 24.15 -13.10
C ASP A 302 17.55 22.70 -13.43
N LEU A 303 17.91 21.75 -12.53
CA LEU A 303 17.99 20.35 -12.89
C LEU A 303 17.51 19.42 -11.77
N LEU A 304 16.65 18.48 -12.12
CA LEU A 304 16.44 17.26 -11.37
C LEU A 304 17.16 16.10 -12.07
N ILE A 305 18.09 15.46 -11.40
CA ILE A 305 18.79 14.27 -11.86
C ILE A 305 18.12 13.06 -11.22
N VAL A 306 17.55 12.19 -12.04
CA VAL A 306 16.91 10.96 -11.55
C VAL A 306 17.76 9.77 -11.95
N VAL A 307 18.13 8.97 -10.95
CA VAL A 307 18.98 7.81 -11.11
C VAL A 307 18.21 6.56 -10.71
N PRO A 308 17.72 5.78 -11.69
CA PRO A 308 17.13 4.46 -11.39
C PRO A 308 18.21 3.55 -10.84
N TYR A 309 17.93 2.92 -9.69
CA TYR A 309 18.94 2.22 -8.90
C TYR A 309 18.45 0.88 -8.34
N ARG A 310 19.33 -0.12 -8.36
CA ARG A 310 19.16 -1.39 -7.64
C ARG A 310 20.53 -2.07 -7.47
N ASN A 311 20.91 -2.36 -6.23
CA ASN A 311 22.06 -3.23 -5.87
C ASN A 311 23.38 -2.92 -6.59
N ARG A 312 23.81 -1.65 -6.66
CA ARG A 312 25.04 -1.20 -7.31
C ARG A 312 25.85 -0.24 -6.42
N GLU A 313 26.11 -0.62 -5.18
CA GLU A 313 26.69 0.24 -4.14
C GLU A 313 28.03 0.86 -4.56
N THR A 314 28.91 0.08 -5.22
CA THR A 314 30.21 0.56 -5.70
C THR A 314 30.06 1.68 -6.74
N HIS A 315 29.11 1.52 -7.68
CA HIS A 315 28.83 2.54 -8.69
C HIS A 315 28.17 3.76 -8.06
N LEU A 316 27.22 3.55 -7.14
CA LEU A 316 26.57 4.65 -6.42
C LEU A 316 27.59 5.49 -5.65
N LYS A 317 28.56 4.86 -4.98
CA LYS A 317 29.64 5.58 -4.29
C LYS A 317 30.44 6.47 -5.25
N SER A 318 30.87 5.92 -6.37
CA SER A 318 31.61 6.69 -7.40
C SER A 318 30.76 7.79 -8.02
N PHE A 319 29.48 7.53 -8.26
CA PHE A 319 28.52 8.51 -8.77
C PHE A 319 28.35 9.69 -7.79
N LEU A 320 28.17 9.41 -6.50
CA LEU A 320 27.97 10.42 -5.46
C LEU A 320 29.24 11.27 -5.23
N GLU A 321 30.40 10.73 -5.52
CA GLU A 321 31.66 11.48 -5.44
C GLU A 321 31.86 12.41 -6.65
N LYS A 322 31.64 11.91 -7.86
CA LYS A 322 32.00 12.62 -9.11
C LYS A 322 30.91 13.57 -9.63
N THR A 323 29.67 13.10 -9.66
CA THR A 323 28.57 13.84 -10.31
C THR A 323 28.22 15.12 -9.57
N PRO A 324 28.06 15.16 -8.23
CA PRO A 324 27.82 16.39 -7.50
C PRO A 324 28.95 17.41 -7.68
N LYS A 325 30.21 16.95 -7.66
CA LYS A 325 31.36 17.81 -7.86
C LYS A 325 31.30 18.50 -9.23
N TYR A 326 31.00 17.78 -10.30
CA TYR A 326 30.88 18.31 -11.67
C TYR A 326 29.87 19.45 -11.76
N PHE A 327 28.67 19.29 -11.18
CA PHE A 327 27.60 20.28 -11.23
C PHE A 327 27.87 21.48 -10.29
N ASN A 328 28.44 21.23 -9.11
CA ASN A 328 28.83 22.28 -8.17
C ASN A 328 29.91 23.21 -8.76
N ASP A 329 30.94 22.65 -9.40
CA ASP A 329 32.02 23.40 -10.05
C ASP A 329 31.50 24.33 -11.17
N ARG A 330 30.26 24.09 -11.64
CA ARG A 330 29.60 24.89 -12.71
C ARG A 330 28.45 25.76 -12.20
N ASN A 331 28.24 25.84 -10.89
CA ASN A 331 27.17 26.60 -10.24
C ASN A 331 25.77 26.24 -10.77
N ILE A 332 25.54 25.01 -11.17
CA ILE A 332 24.23 24.50 -11.61
C ILE A 332 23.41 24.16 -10.36
N LEU A 333 22.18 24.68 -10.27
CA LEU A 333 21.27 24.39 -9.17
C LEU A 333 20.53 23.08 -9.47
N TYR A 334 20.83 22.04 -8.71
CA TYR A 334 20.26 20.70 -8.95
C TYR A 334 19.78 20.02 -7.67
N ASP A 335 18.99 18.98 -7.84
CA ASP A 335 18.80 17.88 -6.90
C ASP A 335 19.04 16.54 -7.60
N ILE A 336 19.54 15.57 -6.85
CA ILE A 336 19.69 14.18 -7.30
C ILE A 336 18.69 13.32 -6.54
N LEU A 337 17.91 12.55 -7.27
CA LEU A 337 17.00 11.54 -6.73
C LEU A 337 17.49 10.15 -7.10
N ILE A 338 18.01 9.41 -6.13
CA ILE A 338 18.32 7.99 -6.27
C ILE A 338 17.04 7.20 -6.05
N ALA A 339 16.51 6.67 -7.11
CA ALA A 339 15.23 5.96 -7.13
C ALA A 339 15.48 4.44 -7.07
N GLU A 340 15.57 3.90 -5.84
CA GLU A 340 15.90 2.50 -5.57
C GLU A 340 14.67 1.61 -5.67
N LEU A 341 14.61 0.79 -6.71
CA LEU A 341 13.58 -0.22 -6.86
C LEU A 341 13.93 -1.45 -6.01
N ASP A 342 12.93 -2.03 -5.35
CA ASP A 342 13.08 -3.26 -4.57
C ASP A 342 13.57 -4.45 -5.43
N ASP A 343 13.98 -5.52 -4.75
CA ASP A 343 14.47 -6.75 -5.39
C ASP A 343 13.35 -7.72 -5.80
N ILE A 344 12.10 -7.28 -5.62
CA ILE A 344 10.93 -8.11 -5.94
C ILE A 344 10.65 -7.99 -7.43
N GLY A 345 10.97 -9.03 -8.19
CA GLY A 345 10.68 -9.12 -9.62
C GLY A 345 11.74 -8.50 -10.54
N ASP A 346 11.36 -8.36 -11.81
CA ASP A 346 12.27 -7.86 -12.83
C ASP A 346 12.59 -6.38 -12.64
N TRP A 347 13.70 -5.96 -13.25
CA TRP A 347 14.07 -4.56 -13.29
C TRP A 347 13.04 -3.72 -14.06
N ASN A 348 12.72 -2.55 -13.56
CA ASN A 348 11.86 -1.59 -14.23
C ASN A 348 12.41 -0.17 -14.08
N ALA A 349 13.25 0.23 -15.02
CA ALA A 349 13.84 1.57 -15.05
C ALA A 349 12.77 2.66 -15.19
N GLY A 350 11.77 2.42 -16.01
CA GLY A 350 10.68 3.37 -16.24
C GLY A 350 9.86 3.65 -14.97
N LEU A 351 9.48 2.61 -14.22
CA LEU A 351 8.79 2.76 -12.94
C LEU A 351 9.69 3.51 -11.93
N SER A 352 10.96 3.15 -11.86
CA SER A 352 11.94 3.82 -11.00
C SER A 352 12.02 5.32 -11.33
N CYS A 353 12.17 5.69 -12.60
CA CYS A 353 12.19 7.09 -13.04
C CYS A 353 10.89 7.83 -12.77
N ASN A 354 9.73 7.19 -13.02
CA ASN A 354 8.42 7.80 -12.81
C ASN A 354 8.13 8.13 -11.35
N SER A 355 8.83 7.53 -10.40
CA SER A 355 8.74 7.87 -8.97
C SER A 355 9.04 9.34 -8.66
N LEU A 356 9.69 10.06 -9.59
CA LEU A 356 9.90 11.50 -9.49
C LEU A 356 8.60 12.29 -9.31
N ILE A 357 7.44 11.74 -9.71
CA ILE A 357 6.13 12.41 -9.56
C ILE A 357 5.84 12.75 -8.11
N ASN A 358 6.26 11.88 -7.19
CA ASN A 358 6.10 12.10 -5.75
C ASN A 358 7.15 13.08 -5.18
N PHE A 359 8.30 13.22 -5.83
CA PHE A 359 9.39 14.08 -5.39
C PHE A 359 9.37 15.49 -6.03
N LYS A 360 8.86 15.65 -7.25
CA LYS A 360 8.95 16.89 -8.04
C LYS A 360 8.38 18.15 -7.35
N LYS A 361 7.49 17.98 -6.36
CA LYS A 361 6.92 19.10 -5.61
C LYS A 361 7.92 19.82 -4.69
N LYS A 362 9.10 19.24 -4.45
CA LYS A 362 10.13 19.81 -3.62
C LYS A 362 10.71 21.12 -4.17
N ALA A 363 10.83 21.25 -5.48
CA ALA A 363 11.33 22.45 -6.15
C ALA A 363 10.71 22.61 -7.55
N ASN A 364 10.87 23.82 -8.13
CA ASN A 364 10.48 24.06 -9.51
C ASN A 364 11.67 23.73 -10.42
N TYR A 365 11.70 22.52 -10.95
CA TYR A 365 12.76 22.08 -11.84
C TYR A 365 12.47 22.47 -13.29
N LYS A 366 13.45 23.12 -13.96
CA LYS A 366 13.34 23.46 -15.39
C LYS A 366 13.58 22.25 -16.29
N TYR A 367 14.61 21.47 -15.95
CA TYR A 367 15.05 20.32 -16.71
C TYR A 367 15.05 19.04 -15.86
N LEU A 368 14.88 17.92 -16.54
CA LEU A 368 15.02 16.57 -16.04
C LEU A 368 16.20 15.90 -16.75
N TYR A 369 17.11 15.34 -15.98
CA TYR A 369 18.17 14.48 -16.46
C TYR A 369 17.99 13.08 -15.92
N ILE A 370 17.65 12.14 -16.78
CA ILE A 370 17.61 10.72 -16.46
C ILE A 370 19.00 10.17 -16.67
N HIS A 371 19.56 9.55 -15.65
CA HIS A 371 20.97 9.24 -15.63
C HIS A 371 21.26 7.90 -14.98
N HIS A 372 22.18 7.13 -15.55
CA HIS A 372 22.56 5.84 -15.01
C HIS A 372 23.65 5.97 -13.95
N VAL A 373 23.62 5.09 -12.94
CA VAL A 373 24.50 5.15 -11.77
C VAL A 373 25.97 4.85 -12.09
N ASP A 374 26.27 4.22 -13.21
CA ASP A 374 27.61 3.80 -13.65
C ASP A 374 28.27 4.76 -14.66
N ILE A 375 27.69 5.93 -14.87
CA ILE A 375 28.20 6.97 -15.78
C ILE A 375 28.29 8.27 -15.00
N TYR A 376 29.32 9.06 -15.22
CA TYR A 376 29.48 10.35 -14.54
C TYR A 376 30.09 11.41 -15.48
N PRO A 377 29.54 12.63 -15.51
CA PRO A 377 30.17 13.74 -16.19
C PRO A 377 31.46 14.14 -15.42
N ILE A 378 32.58 14.32 -16.12
CA ILE A 378 33.86 14.61 -15.49
C ILE A 378 34.47 15.92 -15.95
N ASP A 379 34.17 16.37 -17.17
CA ASP A 379 34.74 17.57 -17.77
C ASP A 379 33.83 18.15 -18.87
N GLY A 380 34.14 19.33 -19.39
CA GLY A 380 33.40 20.02 -20.43
C GLY A 380 32.30 20.94 -19.92
N GLU A 381 31.71 21.71 -20.82
CA GLU A 381 30.63 22.64 -20.52
C GLU A 381 29.27 22.01 -20.60
N TRP A 382 28.46 22.14 -19.53
CA TRP A 382 27.10 21.64 -19.54
C TRP A 382 26.18 22.50 -20.38
N LYS A 383 25.47 21.89 -21.33
CA LYS A 383 24.50 22.56 -22.20
C LYS A 383 23.13 21.94 -22.08
N TYR A 384 22.13 22.79 -22.20
CA TYR A 384 20.73 22.39 -22.19
C TYR A 384 20.18 22.32 -23.63
N PRO A 385 19.25 21.39 -23.94
CA PRO A 385 18.61 21.34 -25.23
C PRO A 385 17.78 22.60 -25.50
N GLY A 386 17.63 22.93 -26.77
CA GLY A 386 16.83 24.04 -27.25
C GLY A 386 15.32 23.79 -27.10
N GLU A 387 14.50 24.69 -27.69
CA GLU A 387 13.06 24.53 -27.73
C GLU A 387 12.67 23.34 -28.62
N ASN A 388 11.68 22.56 -28.15
CA ASN A 388 11.19 21.35 -28.82
C ASN A 388 12.29 20.30 -29.11
N GLU A 389 13.26 20.23 -28.22
CA GLU A 389 14.41 19.33 -28.34
C GLU A 389 14.71 18.66 -27.01
N ILE A 390 15.20 17.41 -27.08
CA ILE A 390 15.86 16.72 -25.98
C ILE A 390 17.24 16.27 -26.42
N TYR A 391 18.16 16.14 -25.47
CA TYR A 391 19.44 15.47 -25.67
C TYR A 391 19.38 14.05 -25.16
N PHE A 392 19.97 13.11 -25.90
CA PHE A 392 20.16 11.74 -25.46
C PHE A 392 21.60 11.28 -25.76
N ASN A 393 21.97 10.10 -25.28
CA ASN A 393 23.31 9.54 -25.39
C ASN A 393 24.36 10.34 -24.58
N LEU A 394 23.96 10.83 -23.40
CA LEU A 394 24.82 11.53 -22.46
C LEU A 394 25.64 10.51 -21.64
N GLY A 395 26.65 9.94 -22.33
CA GLY A 395 27.49 8.85 -21.82
C GLY A 395 26.96 7.46 -22.17
N ASP A 396 25.66 7.26 -22.29
CA ASP A 396 25.02 6.06 -22.86
C ASP A 396 23.65 6.40 -23.48
N TYR A 397 23.10 5.44 -24.22
CA TYR A 397 21.84 5.61 -24.99
C TYR A 397 20.61 5.91 -24.11
N GLY A 398 20.54 5.36 -22.91
CA GLY A 398 19.43 5.53 -21.97
C GLY A 398 19.47 6.84 -21.18
N SER A 399 20.62 7.53 -21.17
CA SER A 399 20.74 8.82 -20.50
C SER A 399 20.18 9.94 -21.35
N CYS A 400 19.21 10.71 -20.80
CA CYS A 400 18.57 11.79 -21.56
C CYS A 400 18.29 13.03 -20.71
N LEU A 401 18.39 14.20 -21.36
CA LEU A 401 18.17 15.52 -20.77
C LEU A 401 17.07 16.25 -21.54
N MET A 402 16.05 16.71 -20.84
CA MET A 402 14.89 17.41 -21.42
C MET A 402 14.30 18.44 -20.47
N LYS A 403 13.42 19.33 -20.98
CA LYS A 403 12.58 20.12 -20.09
C LYS A 403 11.66 19.20 -19.28
N MET A 404 11.45 19.50 -17.99
CA MET A 404 10.55 18.75 -17.12
C MET A 404 9.14 18.66 -17.72
N ASP A 405 8.66 19.76 -18.29
CA ASP A 405 7.33 19.83 -18.91
C ASP A 405 7.16 18.86 -20.08
N TYR A 406 8.23 18.57 -20.82
CA TYR A 406 8.16 17.61 -21.93
C TYR A 406 7.92 16.19 -21.44
N TYR A 407 8.65 15.81 -20.38
CA TYR A 407 8.46 14.51 -19.74
C TYR A 407 7.03 14.34 -19.20
N LEU A 408 6.54 15.35 -18.52
CA LEU A 408 5.16 15.34 -17.98
C LEU A 408 4.12 15.35 -19.09
N LYS A 409 4.31 16.14 -20.14
CA LYS A 409 3.40 16.24 -21.29
C LYS A 409 3.17 14.91 -22.00
N VAL A 410 4.20 14.07 -22.11
CA VAL A 410 4.09 12.75 -22.74
C VAL A 410 3.75 11.64 -21.75
N GLY A 411 3.56 11.96 -20.45
CA GLY A 411 3.25 11.00 -19.39
C GLY A 411 4.43 10.16 -18.94
N GLY A 412 5.67 10.62 -19.13
CA GLY A 412 6.88 9.92 -18.69
C GLY A 412 7.07 8.56 -19.36
N TYR A 413 7.77 7.66 -18.70
CA TYR A 413 7.85 6.25 -19.10
C TYR A 413 6.51 5.54 -18.86
N ARG A 414 6.33 4.40 -19.47
CA ARG A 414 5.27 3.46 -19.06
C ARG A 414 5.74 2.62 -17.88
N ASN A 415 4.90 2.49 -16.88
CA ASN A 415 5.22 1.69 -15.70
C ASN A 415 5.23 0.17 -15.98
N GLY A 416 4.70 -0.27 -17.10
CA GLY A 416 4.60 -1.66 -17.49
C GLY A 416 5.77 -2.21 -18.30
N PHE A 417 6.89 -1.48 -18.45
CA PHE A 417 8.11 -2.00 -19.09
C PHE A 417 8.99 -2.71 -18.06
N TRP A 418 8.92 -4.02 -18.06
CA TRP A 418 9.70 -4.88 -17.18
C TRP A 418 10.85 -5.54 -17.92
N GLY A 419 11.97 -5.70 -17.22
CA GLY A 419 13.21 -6.21 -17.78
C GLY A 419 14.07 -5.09 -18.37
N TRP A 420 14.87 -5.42 -19.36
CA TRP A 420 15.80 -4.49 -19.99
C TRP A 420 15.35 -4.14 -21.40
N GLY A 421 15.33 -2.84 -21.72
CA GLY A 421 15.24 -2.29 -23.08
C GLY A 421 13.84 -1.92 -23.54
N ALA A 422 13.80 -1.11 -24.58
CA ALA A 422 12.64 -0.53 -25.24
C ALA A 422 11.91 0.63 -24.51
N GLU A 423 12.12 0.84 -23.21
CA GLU A 423 11.54 1.96 -22.46
C GLU A 423 11.95 3.32 -23.01
N ASP A 424 13.24 3.48 -23.34
CA ASP A 424 13.78 4.73 -23.91
C ASP A 424 13.22 4.98 -25.30
N ASN A 425 13.13 3.94 -26.14
CA ASN A 425 12.55 4.03 -27.48
C ASN A 425 11.09 4.46 -27.41
N ASP A 426 10.32 3.95 -26.45
CA ASP A 426 8.93 4.36 -26.22
C ASP A 426 8.83 5.83 -25.82
N LEU A 427 9.68 6.27 -24.90
CA LEU A 427 9.72 7.67 -24.47
C LEU A 427 10.05 8.60 -25.65
N TYR A 428 11.08 8.28 -26.43
CA TYR A 428 11.47 9.09 -27.58
C TYR A 428 10.39 9.10 -28.67
N ALA A 429 9.72 7.98 -28.89
CA ALA A 429 8.59 7.92 -29.83
C ALA A 429 7.39 8.78 -29.37
N LYS A 430 7.09 8.80 -28.05
CA LYS A 430 6.05 9.67 -27.51
C LYS A 430 6.38 11.15 -27.65
N LEU A 431 7.65 11.52 -27.39
CA LEU A 431 8.14 12.90 -27.57
C LEU A 431 8.07 13.34 -29.03
N ALA A 432 8.47 12.49 -29.97
CA ALA A 432 8.41 12.77 -31.39
C ALA A 432 6.97 13.03 -31.88
N LYS A 433 5.98 12.30 -31.35
CA LYS A 433 4.55 12.50 -31.68
C LYS A 433 4.01 13.87 -31.30
N VAL A 434 4.57 14.51 -30.29
CA VAL A 434 4.18 15.86 -29.86
C VAL A 434 5.12 16.95 -30.40
N GLY A 435 5.94 16.61 -31.41
CA GLY A 435 6.81 17.53 -32.11
C GLY A 435 8.12 17.86 -31.40
N ILE A 436 8.56 17.01 -30.44
CA ILE A 436 9.82 17.18 -29.71
C ILE A 436 10.88 16.28 -30.33
N ARG A 437 11.97 16.88 -30.79
CA ARG A 437 13.06 16.20 -31.48
C ARG A 437 14.05 15.61 -30.48
N SER A 438 14.52 14.38 -30.72
CA SER A 438 15.62 13.75 -29.98
C SER A 438 16.93 13.96 -30.71
N THR A 439 17.92 14.60 -30.08
CA THR A 439 19.24 14.91 -30.64
C THR A 439 20.30 14.09 -29.91
N ASP A 440 21.06 13.33 -30.67
CA ASP A 440 22.22 12.55 -30.20
C ASP A 440 23.39 13.50 -29.94
N VAL A 441 23.78 13.69 -28.67
CA VAL A 441 24.87 14.62 -28.33
C VAL A 441 26.21 14.21 -28.86
N THR A 442 26.44 12.94 -29.16
CA THR A 442 27.72 12.47 -29.77
C THR A 442 27.88 12.93 -31.20
N LYS A 443 26.85 13.49 -31.83
CA LYS A 443 26.86 14.04 -33.21
C LYS A 443 26.85 15.56 -33.22
N LEU A 444 26.97 16.22 -32.04
CA LEU A 444 27.04 17.66 -31.93
C LEU A 444 28.51 18.08 -31.80
N ASP A 445 28.99 18.86 -32.76
CA ASP A 445 30.38 19.35 -32.80
C ASP A 445 30.73 20.24 -31.60
N ASP A 446 29.75 20.89 -31.02
CA ASP A 446 29.91 21.84 -29.93
C ASP A 446 29.54 21.27 -28.53
N TYR A 447 29.23 19.98 -28.43
CA TYR A 447 28.97 19.30 -27.17
C TYR A 447 30.25 18.75 -26.55
N SER A 448 30.75 19.39 -25.51
CA SER A 448 32.09 19.15 -24.95
C SER A 448 32.10 18.32 -23.66
N VAL A 449 30.93 17.92 -23.13
CA VAL A 449 30.89 17.16 -21.88
C VAL A 449 31.51 15.77 -22.08
N LYS A 450 32.49 15.46 -21.25
CA LYS A 450 33.12 14.15 -21.19
C LYS A 450 32.54 13.34 -20.05
N PHE A 451 32.28 12.08 -20.34
CA PHE A 451 31.77 11.13 -19.38
C PHE A 451 32.80 10.05 -19.06
N ASP A 452 32.95 9.75 -17.78
CA ASP A 452 33.64 8.54 -17.34
C ASP A 452 32.62 7.44 -17.16
N VAL A 453 32.96 6.26 -17.65
CA VAL A 453 32.08 5.09 -17.59
C VAL A 453 32.68 4.13 -16.58
N GLY A 454 32.01 3.96 -15.46
CA GLY A 454 32.44 3.09 -14.36
C GLY A 454 32.34 1.61 -14.69
N TYR A 455 32.89 1.26 -15.89
CA TYR A 455 32.85 -0.14 -16.31
C TYR A 455 33.75 -0.98 -15.43
N GLN A 456 33.17 -1.97 -14.79
CA GLN A 456 33.85 -3.24 -14.61
C GLN A 456 32.81 -4.37 -14.53
N ASN A 457 32.81 -5.23 -15.53
CA ASN A 457 32.26 -6.58 -15.53
C ASN A 457 30.86 -6.76 -14.95
N HIS A 458 29.87 -6.09 -15.54
CA HIS A 458 28.51 -6.58 -15.43
C HIS A 458 28.29 -7.64 -16.51
N GLU A 459 28.17 -8.89 -16.11
CA GLU A 459 27.36 -9.82 -16.89
C GLU A 459 25.95 -9.21 -16.97
N ARG A 460 25.71 -8.44 -18.03
CA ARG A 460 24.35 -8.10 -18.42
C ARG A 460 23.71 -9.44 -18.74
N LYS A 461 22.97 -10.00 -17.79
CA LYS A 461 22.11 -11.13 -18.08
C LYS A 461 21.03 -10.62 -19.03
N PHE A 462 21.29 -10.79 -20.31
CA PHE A 462 20.32 -10.59 -21.36
C PHE A 462 19.22 -11.63 -21.16
N GLU A 463 18.15 -11.27 -20.47
CA GLU A 463 16.93 -12.04 -20.54
C GLU A 463 16.23 -11.62 -21.86
N ALA A 464 16.58 -12.32 -22.93
CA ALA A 464 16.05 -12.12 -24.28
C ALA A 464 14.49 -12.14 -24.34
N ILE A 465 13.87 -12.80 -23.36
CA ILE A 465 12.40 -12.91 -23.22
C ILE A 465 11.80 -11.55 -22.87
N ASN A 466 12.42 -10.76 -21.98
CA ASN A 466 11.91 -9.46 -21.56
C ASN A 466 12.06 -8.40 -22.66
N TYR A 467 13.15 -8.44 -23.41
CA TYR A 467 13.34 -7.59 -24.59
C TYR A 467 12.25 -7.85 -25.65
N SER A 468 11.95 -9.12 -25.96
CA SER A 468 10.87 -9.49 -26.87
C SER A 468 9.49 -9.01 -26.40
N ASN A 469 9.21 -9.05 -25.11
CA ASN A 469 7.94 -8.58 -24.56
C ASN A 469 7.85 -7.04 -24.57
N SER A 470 8.89 -6.33 -24.24
CA SER A 470 8.98 -4.88 -24.35
C SER A 470 8.80 -4.41 -25.80
N HIS A 471 9.44 -5.09 -26.75
CA HIS A 471 9.23 -4.81 -28.17
C HIS A 471 7.79 -5.08 -28.64
N LYS A 472 7.13 -6.14 -28.18
CA LYS A 472 5.71 -6.40 -28.48
C LYS A 472 4.80 -5.28 -27.97
N ILE A 473 5.13 -4.66 -26.84
CA ILE A 473 4.41 -3.51 -26.28
C ILE A 473 4.56 -2.29 -27.20
N LEU A 474 5.76 -2.02 -27.73
CA LEU A 474 6.00 -0.90 -28.65
C LEU A 474 5.14 -0.93 -29.91
N TYR A 475 4.86 -2.12 -30.42
CA TYR A 475 4.14 -2.31 -31.70
C TYR A 475 2.63 -2.54 -31.53
N LYS A 476 2.10 -2.55 -30.31
CA LYS A 476 0.64 -2.57 -30.11
C LYS A 476 0.04 -1.21 -30.47
N PRO A 477 -1.12 -1.18 -31.17
CA PRO A 477 -1.81 0.06 -31.46
C PRO A 477 -2.07 0.84 -30.18
N HIS A 478 -1.96 2.15 -30.26
CA HIS A 478 -2.11 3.07 -29.12
C HIS A 478 -3.57 3.14 -28.66
N ASP A 479 -3.96 2.22 -27.81
CA ASP A 479 -5.17 2.38 -27.02
C ASP A 479 -4.98 3.52 -26.01
N ARG A 480 -6.01 4.36 -25.87
CA ARG A 480 -5.96 5.61 -25.08
C ARG A 480 -5.81 5.41 -23.55
N ASN A 481 -5.74 4.16 -23.08
CA ASN A 481 -5.63 3.76 -21.66
C ASN A 481 -4.23 3.30 -21.28
N TRP A 482 -3.20 4.03 -21.70
CA TRP A 482 -1.85 3.66 -21.36
C TRP A 482 -1.46 4.19 -19.98
N ASP A 483 -0.80 3.33 -19.21
CA ASP A 483 -0.19 3.73 -17.96
C ASP A 483 0.88 4.82 -18.22
N SER A 484 0.99 5.73 -17.29
CA SER A 484 1.87 6.89 -17.38
C SER A 484 2.47 7.19 -16.02
N ILE A 485 3.35 8.20 -15.98
CA ILE A 485 3.86 8.73 -14.71
C ILE A 485 2.72 9.10 -13.73
N PHE A 486 1.57 9.52 -14.25
CA PHE A 486 0.41 9.87 -13.42
C PHE A 486 -0.29 8.66 -12.81
N ASP A 487 -0.02 7.46 -13.32
CA ASP A 487 -0.48 6.19 -12.75
C ASP A 487 0.57 5.51 -11.86
N PHE A 488 1.69 6.16 -11.57
CA PHE A 488 2.80 5.58 -10.80
C PHE A 488 2.33 4.86 -9.53
N ASN A 489 1.49 5.51 -8.72
CA ASN A 489 1.04 4.95 -7.44
C ASN A 489 0.13 3.71 -7.57
N LYS A 490 -0.31 3.35 -8.77
CA LYS A 490 -0.99 2.07 -9.07
C LYS A 490 -0.01 0.93 -9.34
N TYR A 491 1.25 1.25 -9.65
CA TYR A 491 2.30 0.30 -10.03
C TYR A 491 3.43 0.22 -9.02
N GLY A 492 3.68 1.29 -8.29
CA GLY A 492 4.75 1.38 -7.31
C GLY A 492 4.38 2.28 -6.13
N LYS A 493 5.03 2.05 -5.01
CA LYS A 493 4.91 2.84 -3.79
C LYS A 493 6.28 3.35 -3.38
N THR A 494 6.41 4.66 -3.19
CA THR A 494 7.63 5.25 -2.63
C THR A 494 7.59 5.22 -1.10
N HIS A 495 8.72 4.91 -0.47
CA HIS A 495 8.89 4.95 0.97
C HIS A 495 10.33 5.25 1.34
N SER A 496 10.56 5.52 2.62
CA SER A 496 11.90 5.77 3.16
C SER A 496 12.68 6.86 2.42
N LEU A 497 12.00 7.96 2.00
CA LEU A 497 12.68 9.10 1.40
C LEU A 497 13.62 9.74 2.43
N LYS A 498 14.91 9.78 2.13
CA LYS A 498 15.95 10.33 3.00
C LYS A 498 16.84 11.30 2.25
N LYS A 499 17.28 12.34 2.95
CA LYS A 499 18.35 13.21 2.48
C LYS A 499 19.70 12.57 2.82
N ILE A 500 20.49 12.21 1.81
CA ILE A 500 21.79 11.53 1.96
C ILE A 500 22.99 12.42 1.62
N GLY A 501 22.75 13.65 1.18
CA GLY A 501 23.75 14.67 0.86
C GLY A 501 23.08 16.04 0.73
N GLU A 502 23.82 17.09 0.44
CA GLU A 502 23.31 18.47 0.42
C GLU A 502 22.11 18.66 -0.52
N SER A 503 22.19 18.15 -1.73
CA SER A 503 21.12 18.15 -2.74
C SER A 503 20.85 16.72 -3.24
N ILE A 504 21.06 15.71 -2.40
CA ILE A 504 20.98 14.31 -2.78
C ILE A 504 19.97 13.60 -1.89
N TYR A 505 19.02 12.94 -2.52
CA TYR A 505 17.90 12.25 -1.89
C TYR A 505 17.83 10.81 -2.41
N LYS A 506 17.45 9.91 -1.55
CA LYS A 506 17.22 8.50 -1.89
C LYS A 506 15.85 8.11 -1.39
N HIS A 507 15.06 7.48 -2.22
CA HIS A 507 13.84 6.79 -1.80
C HIS A 507 13.81 5.37 -2.32
N ASN A 508 13.16 4.51 -1.57
CA ASN A 508 12.90 3.15 -1.95
C ASN A 508 11.55 3.07 -2.64
N ILE A 509 11.45 2.19 -3.62
CA ILE A 509 10.24 1.95 -4.40
C ILE A 509 9.91 0.49 -4.28
N THR A 510 8.73 0.18 -3.74
CA THR A 510 8.17 -1.17 -3.80
C THR A 510 7.28 -1.28 -5.02
N SER A 511 7.52 -2.28 -5.83
CA SER A 511 6.68 -2.60 -6.96
C SER A 511 5.36 -3.21 -6.49
N LEU A 512 4.23 -2.63 -6.90
CA LEU A 512 2.87 -3.12 -6.58
C LEU A 512 2.30 -4.02 -7.66
N LYS A 513 2.83 -3.90 -8.89
CA LYS A 513 2.50 -4.77 -10.02
C LYS A 513 3.79 -5.29 -10.58
N GLN A 514 3.86 -6.58 -10.75
CA GLN A 514 4.99 -7.18 -11.46
C GLN A 514 4.75 -7.20 -12.94
N SER A 515 5.89 -7.36 -13.66
CA SER A 515 5.90 -7.77 -15.05
C SER A 515 4.80 -8.80 -15.30
N PRO A 516 3.99 -8.65 -16.34
CA PRO A 516 3.39 -9.80 -16.94
C PRO A 516 4.56 -10.62 -17.50
N LYS A 517 5.23 -11.40 -16.63
CA LYS A 517 6.02 -12.50 -17.13
C LYS A 517 5.04 -13.31 -17.95
N ASN A 518 5.37 -13.58 -19.22
CA ASN A 518 4.97 -14.82 -19.81
C ASN A 518 5.65 -15.90 -18.94
N HIS A 519 5.08 -16.16 -17.76
CA HIS A 519 5.39 -17.36 -17.05
C HIS A 519 4.92 -18.45 -17.99
N GLU A 520 5.84 -19.23 -18.53
CA GLU A 520 5.49 -20.52 -19.10
C GLU A 520 4.71 -21.31 -18.04
N ASN A 521 4.93 -21.01 -16.78
CA ASN A 521 4.30 -21.62 -15.62
C ASN A 521 3.18 -20.74 -15.05
N LYS A 522 1.97 -21.25 -15.10
CA LYS A 522 0.77 -20.64 -14.49
C LYS A 522 0.65 -20.93 -12.99
N ASN A 523 1.51 -21.78 -12.48
CA ASN A 523 1.46 -22.34 -11.13
C ASN A 523 2.71 -21.95 -10.33
N VAL A 524 2.54 -21.75 -9.02
CA VAL A 524 3.65 -21.47 -8.12
C VAL A 524 3.50 -22.19 -6.78
N ILE A 525 4.62 -22.62 -6.23
CA ILE A 525 4.74 -23.11 -4.86
C ILE A 525 5.48 -22.06 -4.03
N LEU A 526 4.87 -21.69 -2.91
CA LEU A 526 5.41 -20.72 -1.97
C LEU A 526 5.66 -21.35 -0.61
N ALA A 527 6.78 -20.99 0.01
CA ALA A 527 7.00 -21.23 1.42
C ALA A 527 7.55 -19.99 2.11
N TYR A 528 7.37 -19.91 3.42
CA TYR A 528 7.89 -18.84 4.27
C TYR A 528 8.87 -19.39 5.28
N ILE A 529 10.03 -18.72 5.43
CA ILE A 529 11.04 -19.07 6.43
C ILE A 529 11.35 -17.89 7.33
N LYS A 530 11.68 -18.17 8.58
CA LYS A 530 12.15 -17.17 9.55
C LYS A 530 13.15 -17.83 10.51
N ASN A 531 14.41 -17.42 10.43
CA ASN A 531 15.51 -17.93 11.28
C ASN A 531 15.62 -19.47 11.28
N ILE A 532 15.50 -20.10 10.10
CA ILE A 532 15.52 -21.56 9.96
C ILE A 532 16.93 -22.12 10.12
N ARG A 533 17.02 -23.35 10.64
CA ARG A 533 18.29 -24.09 10.72
C ARG A 533 18.55 -24.85 9.42
N LYS A 534 19.82 -24.94 9.04
CA LYS A 534 20.28 -25.55 7.79
C LYS A 534 19.80 -27.00 7.59
N GLU A 535 19.75 -27.78 8.67
CA GLU A 535 19.35 -29.19 8.58
C GLU A 535 17.89 -29.41 8.16
N PHE A 536 17.02 -28.42 8.32
CA PHE A 536 15.59 -28.54 8.02
C PHE A 536 15.23 -28.19 6.57
N ILE A 537 16.18 -27.68 5.78
CA ILE A 537 15.85 -27.21 4.43
C ILE A 537 15.84 -28.35 3.39
N TYR A 538 16.65 -29.38 3.57
CA TYR A 538 16.90 -30.38 2.54
C TYR A 538 15.69 -31.18 2.04
N PRO A 539 14.80 -31.73 2.90
CA PRO A 539 13.65 -32.46 2.41
C PRO A 539 12.77 -31.62 1.51
N TYR A 540 12.53 -30.36 1.89
CA TYR A 540 11.72 -29.44 1.11
C TYR A 540 12.41 -29.10 -0.22
N ILE A 541 13.58 -28.46 -0.19
CA ILE A 541 14.23 -27.96 -1.41
C ILE A 541 14.53 -29.07 -2.43
N LYS A 542 14.95 -30.21 -1.98
CA LYS A 542 15.28 -31.35 -2.88
C LYS A 542 14.02 -31.98 -3.48
N SER A 543 12.96 -32.17 -2.70
CA SER A 543 11.74 -32.76 -3.21
C SER A 543 10.98 -31.81 -4.12
N VAL A 544 10.87 -30.54 -3.75
CA VAL A 544 10.13 -29.55 -4.55
C VAL A 544 10.85 -29.29 -5.88
N SER A 545 12.19 -29.14 -5.87
CA SER A 545 12.96 -28.93 -7.10
C SER A 545 12.96 -30.13 -8.03
N TYR A 546 12.92 -31.37 -7.50
CA TYR A 546 12.86 -32.56 -8.32
C TYR A 546 11.63 -32.58 -9.23
N PHE A 547 10.50 -32.07 -8.76
CA PHE A 547 9.25 -32.01 -9.51
C PHE A 547 9.04 -30.67 -10.24
N ALA A 548 9.93 -29.69 -10.09
CA ALA A 548 9.80 -28.37 -10.72
C ALA A 548 9.85 -28.38 -12.26
N SER A 549 10.38 -29.45 -12.87
CA SER A 549 10.32 -29.64 -14.32
C SER A 549 8.88 -29.81 -14.87
N TYR A 550 7.87 -29.85 -13.99
CA TYR A 550 6.46 -30.05 -14.32
C TYR A 550 5.63 -28.77 -14.28
N ASN A 551 6.13 -27.67 -14.82
CA ASN A 551 5.38 -26.43 -15.06
C ASN A 551 4.87 -25.70 -13.81
N TYR A 552 5.73 -25.49 -12.82
CA TYR A 552 5.50 -24.53 -11.74
C TYR A 552 6.79 -23.82 -11.31
N ASP A 553 6.63 -22.62 -10.79
CA ASP A 553 7.71 -21.85 -10.21
C ASP A 553 7.81 -22.08 -8.70
N MET A 554 8.98 -21.82 -8.11
CA MET A 554 9.24 -22.04 -6.69
C MET A 554 9.83 -20.81 -6.05
N TYR A 555 9.19 -20.35 -4.96
CA TYR A 555 9.67 -19.20 -4.20
C TYR A 555 9.71 -19.50 -2.70
N ILE A 556 10.71 -18.93 -2.06
CA ILE A 556 10.81 -18.89 -0.61
C ILE A 556 10.88 -17.45 -0.16
N ILE A 557 9.95 -17.05 0.68
CA ILE A 557 9.94 -15.72 1.26
C ILE A 557 10.66 -15.79 2.60
N ASP A 558 11.74 -15.04 2.74
CA ASP A 558 12.60 -15.04 3.92
C ASP A 558 12.37 -13.77 4.78
N GLY A 559 11.67 -13.96 5.90
CA GLY A 559 11.45 -12.95 6.93
C GLY A 559 12.48 -13.01 8.07
N SER A 560 13.63 -13.64 7.88
CA SER A 560 14.67 -13.76 8.92
C SER A 560 15.27 -12.40 9.28
N THR A 561 15.46 -12.15 10.56
CA THR A 561 16.08 -10.93 11.09
C THR A 561 17.60 -10.90 10.91
N GLN A 562 18.22 -12.08 10.77
CA GLN A 562 19.64 -12.22 10.50
C GLN A 562 19.85 -12.79 9.12
N GLU A 563 20.76 -12.21 8.37
CA GLU A 563 21.15 -12.75 7.06
C GLU A 563 21.90 -14.07 7.23
N ASN A 564 21.51 -15.05 6.45
CA ASN A 564 22.21 -16.31 6.34
C ASN A 564 22.48 -16.66 4.86
N PRO A 565 23.53 -16.07 4.27
CA PRO A 565 23.85 -16.26 2.86
C PRO A 565 24.04 -17.74 2.47
N GLU A 566 24.53 -18.56 3.40
CA GLU A 566 24.72 -19.99 3.12
C GLU A 566 23.39 -20.72 2.88
N ILE A 567 22.36 -20.41 3.65
CA ILE A 567 21.01 -20.97 3.45
C ILE A 567 20.43 -20.47 2.13
N VAL A 568 20.52 -19.17 1.87
CA VAL A 568 20.00 -18.56 0.62
C VAL A 568 20.68 -19.21 -0.59
N ASN A 569 22.01 -19.26 -0.63
CA ASN A 569 22.76 -19.87 -1.72
C ASN A 569 22.38 -21.35 -1.94
N GLN A 570 22.15 -22.10 -0.84
CA GLN A 570 21.71 -23.49 -0.97
C GLN A 570 20.31 -23.61 -1.56
N ILE A 571 19.39 -22.74 -1.17
CA ILE A 571 18.03 -22.74 -1.71
C ILE A 571 18.06 -22.40 -3.22
N GLU A 572 18.81 -21.37 -3.59
CA GLU A 572 18.93 -20.91 -4.98
C GLU A 572 19.65 -21.94 -5.88
N ALA A 573 20.62 -22.69 -5.34
CA ALA A 573 21.28 -23.78 -6.05
C ALA A 573 20.30 -24.90 -6.50
N PHE A 574 19.14 -25.00 -5.89
CA PHE A 574 18.05 -25.91 -6.29
C PHE A 574 16.99 -25.26 -7.19
N GLY A 575 17.28 -24.09 -7.76
CA GLY A 575 16.38 -23.41 -8.71
C GLY A 575 15.21 -22.68 -8.08
N MET A 576 15.21 -22.50 -6.75
CA MET A 576 14.20 -21.72 -6.04
C MET A 576 14.63 -20.26 -5.96
N LYS A 577 13.68 -19.34 -6.04
CA LYS A 577 13.93 -17.91 -5.87
C LYS A 577 13.67 -17.53 -4.41
N VAL A 578 14.61 -16.79 -3.80
CA VAL A 578 14.47 -16.30 -2.42
C VAL A 578 14.11 -14.82 -2.45
N ILE A 579 13.00 -14.46 -1.79
CA ILE A 579 12.56 -13.08 -1.63
C ILE A 579 12.79 -12.67 -0.19
N LYS A 580 13.66 -11.69 0.05
CA LYS A 580 13.87 -11.09 1.35
C LYS A 580 12.73 -10.14 1.69
N ARG A 581 12.29 -10.18 2.95
CA ARG A 581 11.19 -9.37 3.43
C ARG A 581 11.41 -8.94 4.88
N SER A 582 11.05 -7.70 5.19
CA SER A 582 10.98 -7.26 6.59
C SER A 582 9.74 -7.82 7.27
N THR A 583 9.90 -8.31 8.50
CA THR A 583 8.79 -8.81 9.33
C THR A 583 7.84 -7.66 9.70
N VAL A 584 6.55 -7.87 9.52
CA VAL A 584 5.48 -6.92 9.89
C VAL A 584 4.87 -7.30 11.24
N TYR A 585 4.69 -8.60 11.48
CA TYR A 585 4.14 -9.13 12.73
C TYR A 585 5.15 -9.99 13.47
N ASP A 586 5.19 -9.87 14.79
CA ASP A 586 6.04 -10.74 15.64
C ASP A 586 5.55 -12.19 15.58
N ASN A 587 4.24 -12.40 15.45
CA ASN A 587 3.69 -13.74 15.30
C ASN A 587 4.02 -14.31 13.92
N LEU A 588 4.81 -15.37 13.91
CA LEU A 588 5.29 -16.05 12.68
C LEU A 588 4.17 -16.45 11.73
N PHE A 589 3.06 -16.95 12.27
CA PHE A 589 1.97 -17.49 11.45
C PHE A 589 1.17 -16.40 10.76
N ILE A 590 0.99 -15.26 11.42
CA ILE A 590 0.31 -14.09 10.85
C ILE A 590 1.23 -13.39 9.84
N ASP A 591 2.51 -13.25 10.17
CA ASP A 591 3.49 -12.65 9.26
C ASP A 591 3.65 -13.44 7.97
N ARG A 592 3.59 -14.77 8.04
CA ARG A 592 3.55 -15.68 6.90
C ARG A 592 2.35 -15.39 5.97
N LEU A 593 1.15 -15.18 6.52
CA LEU A 593 -0.04 -14.87 5.73
C LEU A 593 0.12 -13.54 4.99
N ILE A 594 0.67 -12.52 5.65
CA ILE A 594 0.96 -11.24 4.99
C ILE A 594 1.97 -11.41 3.86
N ALA A 595 3.03 -12.20 4.09
CA ALA A 595 4.02 -12.50 3.06
C ALA A 595 3.40 -13.15 1.82
N PHE A 596 2.51 -14.10 2.00
CA PHE A 596 1.79 -14.74 0.91
C PHE A 596 0.81 -13.80 0.20
N LYS A 597 0.14 -12.91 0.94
CA LYS A 597 -0.70 -11.85 0.36
C LYS A 597 0.12 -10.90 -0.51
N GLU A 598 1.23 -10.38 0.01
CA GLU A 598 2.12 -9.47 -0.72
C GLU A 598 2.63 -10.13 -2.01
N PHE A 599 3.01 -11.40 -1.94
CA PHE A 599 3.39 -12.16 -3.12
C PHE A 599 2.22 -12.29 -4.11
N SER A 600 1.02 -12.64 -3.63
CA SER A 600 -0.17 -12.81 -4.47
C SER A 600 -0.60 -11.52 -5.17
N LEU A 601 -0.36 -10.37 -4.56
CA LEU A 601 -0.63 -9.05 -5.16
C LEU A 601 0.42 -8.62 -6.17
N SER A 602 1.63 -9.15 -6.06
CA SER A 602 2.79 -8.73 -6.85
C SER A 602 3.16 -9.68 -7.99
N HIS A 603 2.53 -10.86 -8.09
CA HIS A 603 2.85 -11.87 -9.08
C HIS A 603 1.59 -12.38 -9.79
N ASP A 604 1.66 -12.57 -11.11
CA ASP A 604 0.54 -13.00 -11.95
C ASP A 604 0.57 -14.51 -12.19
N TYR A 605 0.20 -15.29 -11.16
CA TYR A 605 -0.02 -16.71 -11.24
C TYR A 605 -1.51 -17.05 -11.27
N GLU A 606 -1.89 -18.13 -11.94
CA GLU A 606 -3.28 -18.60 -11.89
C GLU A 606 -3.55 -19.38 -10.59
N ARG A 607 -2.54 -20.14 -10.11
CA ARG A 607 -2.66 -20.99 -8.92
C ARG A 607 -1.42 -20.90 -8.03
N ILE A 608 -1.67 -20.82 -6.74
CA ILE A 608 -0.65 -20.74 -5.70
C ILE A 608 -0.87 -21.90 -4.72
N ILE A 609 0.19 -22.61 -4.37
CA ILE A 609 0.22 -23.51 -3.22
C ILE A 609 1.13 -22.89 -2.18
N CYS A 610 0.57 -22.50 -1.04
CA CYS A 610 1.32 -22.08 0.14
C CYS A 610 1.52 -23.26 1.08
N MET A 611 2.75 -23.53 1.48
CA MET A 611 3.06 -24.65 2.40
C MET A 611 4.06 -24.25 3.47
N ASP A 612 3.99 -24.99 4.58
CA ASP A 612 5.04 -24.98 5.58
C ASP A 612 6.36 -25.47 4.96
N PHE A 613 7.47 -25.12 5.60
CA PHE A 613 8.80 -25.39 5.03
C PHE A 613 9.53 -26.54 5.71
N SER A 614 9.56 -26.54 7.03
CA SER A 614 10.48 -27.42 7.79
C SER A 614 10.05 -28.87 7.92
N ASP A 615 8.80 -29.19 7.64
CA ASP A 615 8.19 -30.51 7.88
C ASP A 615 7.35 -31.04 6.70
N ILE A 616 7.68 -30.56 5.51
CA ILE A 616 7.06 -30.98 4.25
C ILE A 616 8.11 -31.55 3.28
N TYR A 617 7.71 -32.56 2.56
CA TYR A 617 8.32 -32.96 1.29
C TYR A 617 7.25 -33.40 0.31
N ILE A 618 7.52 -33.29 -0.98
CA ILE A 618 6.60 -33.71 -2.02
C ILE A 618 7.08 -35.01 -2.68
N GLN A 619 6.13 -35.81 -3.11
CA GLN A 619 6.39 -37.12 -3.72
C GLN A 619 5.88 -37.20 -5.16
N LYS A 620 5.04 -36.26 -5.55
CA LYS A 620 4.37 -36.18 -6.84
C LYS A 620 4.02 -34.70 -7.12
N ASN A 621 3.87 -34.35 -8.40
CA ASN A 621 3.43 -33.02 -8.76
C ASN A 621 2.03 -32.73 -8.15
N PRO A 622 1.92 -31.77 -7.22
CA PRO A 622 0.65 -31.52 -6.53
C PRO A 622 -0.41 -30.88 -7.44
N PHE A 623 -0.01 -30.24 -8.53
CA PHE A 623 -0.94 -29.60 -9.46
C PHE A 623 -1.75 -30.60 -10.29
N GLU A 624 -1.28 -31.83 -10.47
CA GLU A 624 -2.02 -32.86 -11.18
C GLU A 624 -3.38 -33.22 -10.54
N ILE A 625 -3.47 -33.11 -9.20
CA ILE A 625 -4.72 -33.32 -8.47
C ILE A 625 -5.56 -32.05 -8.53
N LEU A 626 -4.93 -30.90 -8.38
CA LEU A 626 -5.61 -29.60 -8.38
C LEU A 626 -6.26 -29.28 -9.73
N ASP A 627 -5.74 -29.79 -10.84
CA ASP A 627 -6.35 -29.64 -12.16
C ASP A 627 -7.77 -30.25 -12.25
N LYS A 628 -8.10 -31.15 -11.34
CA LYS A 628 -9.40 -31.82 -11.28
C LYS A 628 -10.38 -31.15 -10.31
N ILE A 629 -9.96 -30.12 -9.60
CA ILE A 629 -10.74 -29.43 -8.57
C ILE A 629 -11.08 -28.00 -9.03
N PRO A 630 -12.35 -27.55 -8.89
CA PRO A 630 -12.71 -26.17 -9.18
C PRO A 630 -11.86 -25.16 -8.40
N GLN A 631 -11.37 -24.11 -9.08
CA GLN A 631 -10.42 -23.14 -8.55
C GLN A 631 -11.09 -21.83 -8.05
N ASP A 632 -12.42 -21.84 -7.94
CA ASP A 632 -13.21 -20.67 -7.52
C ASP A 632 -13.12 -20.37 -6.02
N LYS A 633 -12.56 -21.30 -5.22
CA LYS A 633 -12.44 -21.19 -3.77
C LYS A 633 -11.04 -21.59 -3.29
N LEU A 634 -10.74 -21.19 -2.05
CA LEU A 634 -9.57 -21.70 -1.35
C LEU A 634 -9.72 -23.21 -1.15
N ILE A 635 -8.64 -23.95 -1.39
CA ILE A 635 -8.58 -25.40 -1.27
C ILE A 635 -7.69 -25.75 -0.08
N VAL A 636 -8.20 -26.57 0.84
CA VAL A 636 -7.47 -27.04 2.03
C VAL A 636 -7.68 -28.54 2.20
N SER A 637 -6.76 -29.20 2.89
CA SER A 637 -6.91 -30.63 3.21
C SER A 637 -7.38 -30.85 4.65
N SER A 638 -8.21 -31.87 4.85
CA SER A 638 -8.62 -32.34 6.18
C SER A 638 -7.53 -33.21 6.80
N GLU A 639 -7.32 -33.09 8.12
CA GLU A 639 -6.46 -34.00 8.89
C GLU A 639 -7.14 -35.35 9.23
N GLY A 640 -8.41 -35.51 8.90
CA GLY A 640 -9.16 -36.72 9.13
C GLY A 640 -9.63 -36.93 10.57
N VAL A 641 -9.54 -35.91 11.41
CA VAL A 641 -10.04 -35.91 12.80
C VAL A 641 -10.95 -34.71 13.04
N VAL A 642 -11.83 -34.81 14.03
CA VAL A 642 -12.63 -33.67 14.49
C VAL A 642 -11.91 -32.89 15.61
N ILE A 643 -12.22 -31.61 15.71
CA ILE A 643 -11.59 -30.71 16.70
C ILE A 643 -11.76 -31.24 18.13
N GLY A 644 -12.91 -31.79 18.46
CA GLY A 644 -13.16 -32.36 19.78
C GLY A 644 -12.29 -33.58 20.15
N ASP A 645 -11.81 -34.32 19.16
CA ASP A 645 -10.94 -35.48 19.35
C ASP A 645 -9.44 -35.10 19.33
N GLN A 646 -9.12 -33.91 18.84
CA GLN A 646 -7.74 -33.41 18.72
C GLN A 646 -7.46 -32.31 19.74
N LYS A 647 -6.86 -32.71 20.86
CA LYS A 647 -6.67 -31.88 22.04
C LYS A 647 -5.92 -30.56 21.76
N TRP A 648 -4.94 -30.60 20.85
CA TRP A 648 -4.14 -29.41 20.54
C TRP A 648 -5.01 -28.31 19.88
N ASN A 649 -5.72 -28.63 18.79
CA ASN A 649 -6.60 -27.69 18.10
C ASN A 649 -7.71 -27.18 19.02
N TYR A 650 -8.33 -28.07 19.81
CA TYR A 650 -9.33 -27.66 20.78
C TYR A 650 -8.78 -26.63 21.78
N ASN A 651 -7.58 -26.88 22.34
CA ASN A 651 -6.99 -26.00 23.34
C ASN A 651 -6.54 -24.67 22.72
N VAL A 652 -6.00 -24.65 21.51
CA VAL A 652 -5.61 -23.38 20.84
C VAL A 652 -6.86 -22.53 20.60
N ILE A 653 -7.96 -23.12 20.14
CA ILE A 653 -9.23 -22.42 19.97
C ILE A 653 -9.75 -21.89 21.31
N ALA A 654 -9.71 -22.72 22.36
CA ALA A 654 -10.16 -22.33 23.69
C ALA A 654 -9.33 -21.18 24.28
N ASN A 655 -8.01 -21.17 24.03
CA ASN A 655 -7.12 -20.11 24.47
C ASN A 655 -7.38 -18.77 23.78
N VAL A 656 -7.79 -18.80 22.50
CA VAL A 656 -8.07 -17.58 21.72
C VAL A 656 -9.49 -17.08 21.94
N TYR A 657 -10.47 -17.98 21.90
CA TYR A 657 -11.90 -17.63 21.86
C TYR A 657 -12.72 -18.06 23.09
N GLY A 658 -12.13 -18.82 24.00
CA GLY A 658 -12.80 -19.40 25.14
C GLY A 658 -13.49 -20.74 24.83
N TYR A 659 -13.83 -21.44 25.90
CA TYR A 659 -14.40 -22.81 25.81
C TYR A 659 -15.73 -22.89 25.06
N LYS A 660 -16.56 -21.85 25.10
CA LYS A 660 -17.86 -21.87 24.38
C LYS A 660 -17.69 -22.02 22.87
N VAL A 661 -16.73 -21.33 22.29
CA VAL A 661 -16.44 -21.43 20.88
C VAL A 661 -15.74 -22.74 20.56
N ALA A 662 -14.80 -23.18 21.39
CA ALA A 662 -14.14 -24.48 21.24
C ALA A 662 -15.14 -25.64 21.31
N ASP A 663 -16.12 -25.62 22.23
CA ASP A 663 -17.17 -26.61 22.34
C ASP A 663 -18.12 -26.63 21.14
N PHE A 664 -18.46 -25.46 20.60
CA PHE A 664 -19.24 -25.36 19.36
C PHE A 664 -18.50 -26.01 18.18
N LEU A 665 -17.19 -25.87 18.12
CA LEU A 665 -16.37 -26.38 17.02
C LEU A 665 -15.99 -27.86 17.14
N LYS A 666 -16.23 -28.52 18.28
CA LYS A 666 -15.90 -29.95 18.49
C LYS A 666 -16.29 -30.92 17.37
N PRO A 667 -17.51 -30.85 16.78
CA PRO A 667 -17.93 -31.82 15.76
C PRO A 667 -17.31 -31.59 14.38
N TYR A 668 -16.64 -30.47 14.16
CA TYR A 668 -16.10 -30.11 12.86
C TYR A 668 -14.71 -30.67 12.63
N GLU A 669 -14.35 -30.91 11.35
CA GLU A 669 -13.05 -31.45 10.96
C GLU A 669 -11.93 -30.44 11.22
N VAL A 670 -10.76 -30.92 11.59
CA VAL A 670 -9.52 -30.14 11.59
C VAL A 670 -9.05 -30.00 10.14
N LEU A 671 -8.98 -28.76 9.67
CA LEU A 671 -8.43 -28.40 8.37
C LEU A 671 -7.01 -27.90 8.54
N ASN A 672 -6.09 -28.38 7.74
CA ASN A 672 -4.69 -28.08 7.90
C ASN A 672 -4.30 -26.77 7.20
N CYS A 673 -3.80 -25.78 7.96
CA CYS A 673 -3.35 -24.49 7.45
C CYS A 673 -1.89 -24.46 6.96
N GLY A 674 -1.15 -25.56 7.13
CA GLY A 674 0.24 -25.70 6.66
C GLY A 674 0.34 -26.03 5.16
N VAL A 675 -0.78 -26.43 4.52
CA VAL A 675 -0.86 -26.66 3.07
C VAL A 675 -2.19 -26.12 2.57
N MET A 676 -2.15 -25.02 1.86
CA MET A 676 -3.32 -24.37 1.26
C MET A 676 -3.08 -24.05 -0.20
N CYS A 677 -4.12 -24.14 -1.02
CA CYS A 677 -4.06 -23.85 -2.44
C CYS A 677 -5.22 -22.93 -2.87
N GLY A 678 -4.99 -22.09 -3.86
CA GLY A 678 -6.03 -21.23 -4.42
C GLY A 678 -5.50 -20.29 -5.50
N SER A 679 -6.39 -19.44 -6.02
CA SER A 679 -5.98 -18.30 -6.83
C SER A 679 -5.33 -17.22 -5.96
N PRO A 680 -4.55 -16.28 -6.54
CA PRO A 680 -4.04 -15.12 -5.81
C PRO A 680 -5.13 -14.37 -5.03
N ALA A 681 -6.30 -14.17 -5.64
CA ALA A 681 -7.44 -13.50 -5.00
C ALA A 681 -7.93 -14.23 -3.76
N ASN A 682 -7.99 -15.59 -3.79
CA ASN A 682 -8.40 -16.38 -2.62
C ASN A 682 -7.44 -16.19 -1.43
N TYR A 683 -6.14 -16.01 -1.68
CA TYR A 683 -5.16 -15.75 -0.62
C TYR A 683 -5.26 -14.35 -0.06
N VAL A 684 -5.52 -13.36 -0.90
CA VAL A 684 -5.74 -11.98 -0.46
C VAL A 684 -6.95 -11.92 0.47
N ASP A 685 -8.08 -12.51 0.06
CA ASP A 685 -9.31 -12.55 0.86
C ASP A 685 -9.12 -13.30 2.19
N LEU A 686 -8.43 -14.47 2.15
CA LEU A 686 -8.09 -15.22 3.35
C LEU A 686 -7.27 -14.36 4.32
N CYS A 687 -6.20 -13.76 3.80
CA CYS A 687 -5.28 -12.97 4.60
C CYS A 687 -5.98 -11.78 5.25
N ASP A 688 -6.73 -11.00 4.49
CA ASP A 688 -7.46 -9.83 4.99
C ASP A 688 -8.47 -10.22 6.06
N THR A 689 -9.19 -11.34 5.84
CA THR A 689 -10.16 -11.84 6.80
C THR A 689 -9.51 -12.31 8.10
N VAL A 690 -8.39 -13.03 8.02
CA VAL A 690 -7.68 -13.58 9.19
C VAL A 690 -6.95 -12.49 9.96
N VAL A 691 -6.28 -11.57 9.27
CA VAL A 691 -5.56 -10.45 9.90
C VAL A 691 -6.53 -9.52 10.61
N ALA A 692 -7.66 -9.18 9.98
CA ALA A 692 -8.70 -8.38 10.61
C ALA A 692 -9.29 -9.05 11.86
N GLU A 693 -9.36 -10.38 11.89
CA GLU A 693 -9.77 -11.11 13.09
C GLU A 693 -8.68 -11.12 14.17
N TYR A 694 -7.42 -11.32 13.77
CA TYR A 694 -6.26 -11.29 14.67
C TYR A 694 -6.10 -9.95 15.39
N GLU A 695 -6.25 -8.86 14.67
CA GLU A 695 -6.07 -7.50 15.22
C GLU A 695 -7.09 -7.14 16.31
N LYS A 696 -8.25 -7.80 16.35
CA LYS A 696 -9.23 -7.60 17.43
C LYS A 696 -8.73 -7.99 18.81
N PHE A 697 -7.75 -8.89 18.87
CA PHE A 697 -7.20 -9.41 20.12
C PHE A 697 -5.94 -8.67 20.60
N GLY A 698 -5.31 -7.86 19.75
CA GLY A 698 -4.11 -7.10 20.09
C GLY A 698 -2.99 -7.99 20.65
N ASP A 699 -2.38 -7.55 21.74
CA ASP A 699 -1.26 -8.25 22.37
C ASP A 699 -1.59 -9.62 22.96
N PHE A 700 -2.87 -9.89 23.23
CA PHE A 700 -3.32 -11.12 23.89
C PHE A 700 -2.93 -12.38 23.13
N VAL A 701 -2.91 -12.33 21.80
CA VAL A 701 -2.64 -13.50 20.94
C VAL A 701 -1.26 -13.54 20.33
N LYS A 702 -0.42 -12.53 20.58
CA LYS A 702 0.94 -12.42 19.97
C LYS A 702 1.81 -13.65 20.22
N GLY A 703 1.77 -14.22 21.41
CA GLY A 703 2.57 -15.39 21.81
C GLY A 703 1.93 -16.75 21.59
N ILE A 704 0.70 -16.80 21.04
CA ILE A 704 0.00 -18.08 20.88
C ILE A 704 0.51 -18.80 19.63
N TYR A 705 1.12 -19.97 19.83
CA TYR A 705 1.54 -20.85 18.75
C TYR A 705 0.33 -21.48 18.05
N GLY A 706 0.27 -21.39 16.71
CA GLY A 706 -0.86 -21.89 15.90
C GLY A 706 -2.12 -21.03 15.98
N VAL A 707 -1.98 -19.75 16.32
CA VAL A 707 -3.12 -18.82 16.37
C VAL A 707 -3.86 -18.74 15.05
N ASP A 708 -3.16 -18.79 13.93
CA ASP A 708 -3.74 -18.82 12.58
C ASP A 708 -4.71 -19.98 12.38
N GLN A 709 -4.37 -21.17 12.88
CA GLN A 709 -5.22 -22.36 12.85
C GLN A 709 -6.56 -22.11 13.59
N ALA A 710 -6.50 -21.53 14.80
CA ALA A 710 -7.70 -21.21 15.56
C ALA A 710 -8.58 -20.16 14.90
N LEU A 711 -7.95 -19.10 14.35
CA LEU A 711 -8.65 -18.03 13.65
C LEU A 711 -9.34 -18.58 12.39
N ILE A 712 -8.64 -19.32 11.58
CA ILE A 712 -9.14 -19.87 10.32
C ILE A 712 -10.29 -20.83 10.57
N LEU A 713 -10.17 -21.77 11.52
CA LEU A 713 -11.22 -22.75 11.84
C LEU A 713 -12.50 -22.05 12.35
N LYS A 714 -12.36 -21.02 13.19
CA LYS A 714 -13.50 -20.24 13.68
C LYS A 714 -14.16 -19.45 12.55
N LEU A 715 -13.37 -18.80 11.69
CA LEU A 715 -13.87 -18.01 10.57
C LEU A 715 -14.59 -18.88 9.50
N ILE A 716 -14.16 -20.14 9.35
CA ILE A 716 -14.82 -21.10 8.47
C ILE A 716 -16.12 -21.61 9.06
N TYR A 717 -16.06 -22.22 10.24
CA TYR A 717 -17.17 -23.02 10.77
C TYR A 717 -18.17 -22.23 11.62
N HIS A 718 -17.70 -21.23 12.36
CA HIS A 718 -18.58 -20.45 13.23
C HIS A 718 -19.10 -19.20 12.51
N ASP A 719 -18.20 -18.42 11.90
CA ASP A 719 -18.55 -17.14 11.28
C ASP A 719 -18.96 -17.26 9.81
N GLN A 720 -18.61 -18.35 9.16
CA GLN A 720 -18.88 -18.64 7.75
C GLN A 720 -18.35 -17.56 6.77
N LYS A 721 -17.25 -16.92 7.14
CA LYS A 721 -16.64 -15.82 6.37
C LYS A 721 -15.68 -16.31 5.27
N ILE A 722 -15.10 -17.51 5.42
CA ILE A 722 -14.17 -18.09 4.46
C ILE A 722 -14.86 -19.24 3.74
N LYS A 723 -14.95 -19.14 2.40
CA LYS A 723 -15.49 -20.20 1.54
C LYS A 723 -14.34 -21.02 1.01
N LEU A 724 -14.44 -22.35 1.14
CA LEU A 724 -13.38 -23.25 0.74
C LEU A 724 -13.91 -24.58 0.17
N THR A 725 -13.01 -25.29 -0.48
CA THR A 725 -13.17 -26.70 -0.90
C THR A 725 -12.25 -27.54 -0.03
N VAL A 726 -12.79 -28.57 0.60
CA VAL A 726 -12.03 -29.48 1.47
C VAL A 726 -11.65 -30.73 0.68
N ILE A 727 -10.35 -31.00 0.57
CA ILE A 727 -9.85 -32.29 0.08
C ILE A 727 -9.80 -33.26 1.24
N ARG A 728 -10.32 -34.47 1.00
CA ARG A 728 -10.34 -35.59 1.95
C ARG A 728 -9.56 -36.77 1.40
N ASP A 729 -9.75 -37.91 2.02
CA ASP A 729 -9.08 -39.19 1.70
C ASP A 729 -9.37 -39.79 0.31
N ASP A 730 -10.45 -39.36 -0.32
CA ASP A 730 -10.78 -39.71 -1.69
C ASP A 730 -9.82 -39.17 -2.76
N GLN A 731 -8.96 -38.25 -2.35
CA GLN A 731 -7.95 -37.61 -3.22
C GLN A 731 -6.60 -37.53 -2.51
N PRO A 732 -5.57 -38.24 -2.93
CA PRO A 732 -4.26 -38.30 -2.27
C PRO A 732 -3.41 -37.04 -2.50
N PHE A 733 -3.91 -35.90 -2.03
CA PHE A 733 -3.24 -34.60 -2.15
C PHE A 733 -2.20 -34.39 -1.05
N ALA A 734 -2.61 -34.36 0.22
CA ALA A 734 -1.70 -34.15 1.35
C ALA A 734 -1.94 -35.15 2.48
N ALA A 735 -0.89 -35.84 2.90
CA ALA A 735 -0.90 -36.72 4.06
C ALA A 735 -0.37 -36.01 5.29
N HIS A 736 -1.19 -35.86 6.34
CA HIS A 736 -0.85 -35.23 7.60
C HIS A 736 -0.45 -36.27 8.65
N LEU A 737 0.84 -36.55 8.77
CA LEU A 737 1.34 -37.68 9.53
C LEU A 737 1.24 -37.52 11.05
N HIS A 738 1.11 -36.30 11.57
CA HIS A 738 0.95 -36.07 13.01
C HIS A 738 -0.22 -36.88 13.58
N VAL A 739 -1.37 -36.78 12.95
CA VAL A 739 -2.58 -37.51 13.36
C VAL A 739 -2.41 -39.02 13.23
N GLN A 740 -1.76 -39.47 12.17
CA GLN A 740 -1.48 -40.88 11.96
C GLN A 740 -0.59 -41.50 13.03
N PHE A 741 0.36 -40.77 13.58
CA PHE A 741 1.28 -41.24 14.61
C PHE A 741 0.73 -41.10 16.03
N ASN A 742 0.09 -39.99 16.34
CA ASN A 742 -0.26 -39.64 17.72
C ASN A 742 -1.73 -39.92 18.07
N GLU A 743 -2.62 -39.98 17.09
CA GLU A 743 -4.07 -40.09 17.30
C GLU A 743 -4.68 -41.13 16.34
N LYS A 744 -3.93 -42.20 16.06
CA LYS A 744 -4.26 -43.25 15.08
C LYS A 744 -5.69 -43.82 15.23
N ASP A 745 -6.15 -44.05 16.46
CA ASP A 745 -7.45 -44.62 16.74
C ASP A 745 -8.62 -43.67 16.46
N LYS A 746 -8.35 -42.37 16.37
CA LYS A 746 -9.30 -41.29 16.13
C LYS A 746 -9.31 -40.81 14.70
N CYS A 747 -8.24 -41.14 13.94
CA CYS A 747 -8.11 -40.71 12.55
C CYS A 747 -9.07 -41.50 11.65
N ARG A 748 -9.91 -40.78 10.92
CA ARG A 748 -10.84 -41.35 9.94
C ARG A 748 -10.12 -41.92 8.72
N PHE A 749 -8.90 -41.35 8.43
CA PHE A 749 -8.04 -41.85 7.34
C PHE A 749 -7.16 -42.99 7.83
N LYS A 750 -7.77 -44.11 8.22
CA LYS A 750 -7.08 -45.28 8.79
C LYS A 750 -6.11 -45.98 7.82
N HIS A 751 -5.84 -45.41 6.68
CA HIS A 751 -5.38 -46.14 5.51
C HIS A 751 -4.09 -45.61 4.89
N ILE A 752 -3.39 -44.71 5.55
CA ILE A 752 -2.08 -44.23 5.08
C ILE A 752 -1.02 -45.32 5.36
N GLN A 753 -0.38 -45.79 4.31
CA GLN A 753 0.71 -46.78 4.37
C GLN A 753 2.03 -46.07 4.10
N ILE A 754 3.05 -46.36 4.93
CA ILE A 754 4.40 -45.87 4.75
C ILE A 754 5.30 -47.02 4.39
N PHE A 755 5.86 -46.97 3.19
CA PHE A 755 6.73 -48.04 2.65
C PHE A 755 8.19 -47.82 3.07
N GLY A 756 9.02 -48.83 2.94
CA GLY A 756 10.43 -48.81 3.34
C GLY A 756 11.28 -47.74 2.70
N ASN A 757 10.94 -47.28 1.49
CA ASN A 757 11.53 -46.12 0.80
C ASN A 757 10.94 -44.78 1.23
N LYS A 758 10.10 -44.77 2.28
CA LYS A 758 9.38 -43.60 2.82
C LYS A 758 8.33 -42.99 1.88
N THR A 759 7.89 -43.73 0.89
CA THR A 759 6.72 -43.35 0.10
C THR A 759 5.44 -43.54 0.90
N VAL A 760 4.63 -42.48 0.98
CA VAL A 760 3.36 -42.46 1.68
C VAL A 760 2.23 -42.65 0.66
N LYS A 761 1.39 -43.64 0.86
CA LYS A 761 0.29 -44.03 -0.04
C LYS A 761 -1.01 -44.17 0.74
N ASP A 762 -2.11 -44.08 0.02
CA ASP A 762 -3.44 -44.51 0.51
C ASP A 762 -3.64 -46.06 0.37
N ASN A 763 -4.82 -46.52 0.74
CA ASN A 763 -5.18 -47.94 0.63
C ASN A 763 -5.25 -48.49 -0.78
N GLU A 764 -5.51 -47.68 -1.76
CA GLU A 764 -5.60 -48.02 -3.15
C GLU A 764 -4.24 -47.99 -3.85
N ASN A 765 -3.15 -47.83 -3.09
CA ASN A 765 -1.78 -47.64 -3.58
C ASN A 765 -1.51 -46.31 -4.28
N ASN A 766 -2.39 -45.31 -4.16
CA ASN A 766 -2.14 -44.00 -4.72
C ASN A 766 -1.10 -43.24 -3.84
N VAL A 767 -0.11 -42.66 -4.48
CA VAL A 767 0.93 -41.86 -3.81
C VAL A 767 0.38 -40.48 -3.48
N PHE A 768 0.47 -40.05 -2.23
CA PHE A 768 0.17 -38.69 -1.84
C PHE A 768 1.15 -37.69 -2.48
N SER A 769 0.64 -36.56 -2.98
CA SER A 769 1.50 -35.53 -3.59
C SER A 769 2.38 -34.85 -2.56
N ILE A 770 1.83 -34.56 -1.40
CA ILE A 770 2.50 -33.83 -0.31
C ILE A 770 2.49 -34.68 0.95
N VAL A 771 3.61 -34.73 1.65
CA VAL A 771 3.73 -35.35 2.99
C VAL A 771 4.07 -34.24 3.98
N HIS A 772 3.21 -34.05 4.97
CA HIS A 772 3.31 -33.00 5.96
C HIS A 772 3.45 -33.58 7.37
N GLN A 773 4.14 -32.84 8.25
CA GLN A 773 4.33 -33.22 9.66
C GLN A 773 5.09 -34.54 9.88
N TYR A 774 5.99 -34.89 8.96
CA TYR A 774 6.84 -36.09 9.09
C TYR A 774 7.80 -36.00 10.30
N ASN A 775 8.10 -34.80 10.76
CA ASN A 775 9.01 -34.54 11.89
C ASN A 775 8.40 -34.84 13.26
N ARG A 776 7.11 -35.18 13.32
CA ARG A 776 6.40 -35.50 14.58
C ARG A 776 6.70 -36.94 15.06
N ASN A 777 7.34 -37.75 14.22
CA ASN A 777 7.91 -39.05 14.61
C ASN A 777 9.42 -39.00 14.40
N ILE A 778 10.19 -39.22 15.46
CA ILE A 778 11.67 -39.07 15.44
C ILE A 778 12.37 -40.08 14.52
N GLU A 779 11.84 -41.28 14.44
CA GLU A 779 12.39 -42.33 13.56
C GLU A 779 12.17 -41.96 12.08
N MET A 780 10.96 -41.55 11.74
CA MET A 780 10.63 -41.11 10.39
C MET A 780 11.41 -39.85 10.01
N TYR A 781 11.49 -38.89 10.94
CA TYR A 781 12.27 -37.66 10.77
C TYR A 781 13.73 -37.95 10.41
N ASN A 782 14.40 -38.75 11.22
CA ASN A 782 15.80 -39.11 10.99
C ASN A 782 15.99 -39.87 9.68
N THR A 783 15.06 -40.77 9.35
CA THR A 783 15.11 -41.54 8.11
C THR A 783 14.93 -40.66 6.87
N ILE A 784 13.99 -39.75 6.91
CA ILE A 784 13.75 -38.79 5.80
C ILE A 784 14.94 -37.85 5.65
N LEU A 785 15.45 -37.27 6.75
CA LEU A 785 16.64 -36.44 6.69
C LEU A 785 17.84 -37.19 6.08
N ASN A 786 18.08 -38.42 6.49
CA ASN A 786 19.18 -39.23 5.95
C ASN A 786 18.94 -39.58 4.47
N HIS A 787 17.72 -39.90 4.09
CA HIS A 787 17.38 -40.16 2.67
C HIS A 787 17.72 -38.95 1.80
N PHE A 788 17.28 -37.75 2.19
CA PHE A 788 17.52 -36.54 1.42
C PHE A 788 18.96 -36.00 1.53
N LYS A 789 19.69 -36.29 2.61
CA LYS A 789 21.10 -35.91 2.75
C LYS A 789 22.02 -36.78 1.92
N LEU A 790 21.84 -38.12 1.95
CA LEU A 790 22.79 -39.08 1.44
C LEU A 790 22.56 -39.49 -0.02
N ASN A 791 21.33 -39.58 -0.48
CA ASN A 791 20.97 -40.19 -1.76
C ASN A 791 20.70 -39.20 -2.90
N TYR A 792 20.84 -37.90 -2.65
CA TYR A 792 20.59 -36.93 -3.68
C TYR A 792 21.89 -36.28 -4.16
N GLN A 793 22.28 -36.60 -5.39
CA GLN A 793 23.24 -35.79 -6.14
C GLN A 793 22.47 -34.77 -7.00
N PRO A 794 22.80 -33.46 -6.97
CA PRO A 794 22.19 -32.52 -7.87
C PRO A 794 22.46 -32.92 -9.31
N PRO A 795 21.51 -32.88 -10.24
CA PRO A 795 21.83 -32.93 -11.65
C PRO A 795 22.73 -31.73 -11.97
N TYR A 796 23.87 -31.96 -12.56
CA TYR A 796 24.80 -30.96 -13.03
C TYR A 796 24.20 -30.17 -14.18
#